data_20044dc06e7679f5243ea19ecba105f9
#
_entry.id   20044dc06e7679f5243ea19ecba105f9
#
_cell.length_a   1.000
_cell.length_b   1.000
_cell.length_c   1.000
_cell.angle_alpha   90.00
_cell.angle_beta   90.00
_cell.angle_gamma   90.00
#
_symmetry.space_group_name_H-M   'P 1'
#
loop_
_entity.id
_entity.type
_entity.pdbx_description
1 polymer ?
#
loop_
_entity_poly.entity_id
_entity_poly.type
_entity_poly.pdbx_seq_one_letter_code
_entity_poly.pdbx_strand_id
1 'polypeptide(L)'
;RIVDTHHQPVDFANVALLNVSDSSLITGGVTNENGQFVIPCEVKKAIVKVSCVGYKTYCNAYRTGEVGAITLEDATINLQKVVIKGHRKYISRENGKLTLDVQNSNLKNIGKATDVIKYIPGMLYTNGKYEVFGKGEPVIYIDGRKQTNTSGLSLLSSTNVKSVQLITNPGAEYDAETRSVINITTVHHSLDGLSGIVGAEISKHKNLSNNEEVNLNIHKGALDVFLAYQYDNTRSDIRYDVNQFNYEQDTFHEISASEYSDRSRSHDYNVGMNYAINKNHTIGGRYLGSISNYKMLDSPFDYMQTYKNDELLTSTDNKTEESEKERFHNVNLYYIGKLTDNLQLNLDADYVYAQLKHKQQVSETSRIDAVSEITHMQNDQRNRATALKGVFAWNMNKNNRLDFGTDFSKISSWGMSVNEEGKIADDQFKNKETKYAGFATFRLSASKWKGSIGLRYEYIHAINTDQGEVKNKTNYSDLLPSLSLSTMFGRVGMNLDFSSRVSRPSFRQLNNSVSYNNQYHYEQGNIYLKPQYVYDTELSVNYSIFDFKLDYQYIKDYIHPTVVAVSGKPGTVTWMSTNAKDFQQLGAQCVVSPVFGCWRPTLTVGVYKPYFTLSYNGEQLDYNHPYGLFAFQNVVALRNDWLFRCDFFWNIKGHHGIYEQNGYSSFNMMVQKQLLKKKLTITLKAEDLFDSSKLNDVKRVNFVVQNRKVNNFNRCIIASISYNFNSFKDKYNGSGSAEDEINRF
;
A
#
# COMPACT_ATOMS: atom_id res chain seq x y z
N ARG A 1 -27.15 -36.52 -6.63
CA ARG A 1 -26.32 -36.12 -7.78
C ARG A 1 -27.19 -35.42 -8.82
N ILE A 2 -26.69 -34.33 -9.45
CA ILE A 2 -27.36 -33.64 -10.54
C ILE A 2 -26.69 -34.02 -11.87
N VAL A 3 -27.48 -34.38 -12.86
CA VAL A 3 -27.04 -34.77 -14.22
C VAL A 3 -27.92 -34.04 -15.27
N ASP A 4 -27.43 -33.91 -16.50
CA ASP A 4 -28.20 -33.44 -17.63
C ASP A 4 -28.96 -34.60 -18.31
N THR A 5 -29.68 -34.32 -19.39
CA THR A 5 -30.42 -35.31 -20.19
C THR A 5 -29.51 -36.34 -20.91
N HIS A 6 -28.19 -36.08 -20.99
CA HIS A 6 -27.14 -36.94 -21.52
C HIS A 6 -26.39 -37.70 -20.43
N HIS A 7 -26.89 -37.67 -19.16
CA HIS A 7 -26.28 -38.29 -17.98
C HIS A 7 -24.90 -37.68 -17.62
N GLN A 8 -24.51 -36.53 -18.16
CA GLN A 8 -23.31 -35.80 -17.76
C GLN A 8 -23.52 -35.08 -16.44
N PRO A 9 -22.55 -34.98 -15.57
CA PRO A 9 -22.68 -34.26 -14.31
C PRO A 9 -22.85 -32.74 -14.57
N VAL A 10 -23.80 -32.14 -13.88
CA VAL A 10 -24.00 -30.69 -13.90
C VAL A 10 -23.28 -30.11 -12.68
N ASP A 11 -22.16 -29.46 -12.94
CA ASP A 11 -21.33 -28.78 -11.93
C ASP A 11 -21.90 -27.40 -11.57
N PHE A 12 -21.65 -26.97 -10.34
CA PHE A 12 -22.04 -25.66 -9.81
C PHE A 12 -23.55 -25.33 -9.91
N ALA A 13 -24.43 -26.35 -10.00
CA ALA A 13 -25.86 -26.15 -9.89
C ALA A 13 -26.22 -25.73 -8.45
N ASN A 14 -26.99 -24.67 -8.32
CA ASN A 14 -27.51 -24.24 -7.02
C ASN A 14 -28.59 -25.22 -6.55
N VAL A 15 -28.45 -25.78 -5.35
CA VAL A 15 -29.41 -26.66 -4.69
C VAL A 15 -29.90 -25.96 -3.41
N ALA A 16 -31.19 -25.59 -3.40
CA ALA A 16 -31.84 -25.00 -2.23
C ALA A 16 -32.82 -25.98 -1.62
N LEU A 17 -32.79 -26.14 -0.30
CA LEU A 17 -33.80 -26.87 0.47
C LEU A 17 -34.82 -25.88 1.00
N LEU A 18 -36.08 -26.06 0.63
CA LEU A 18 -37.19 -25.21 1.03
C LEU A 18 -38.14 -25.98 1.95
N ASN A 19 -38.80 -25.26 2.83
CA ASN A 19 -39.83 -25.80 3.72
C ASN A 19 -41.05 -26.20 2.90
N VAL A 20 -41.62 -27.36 3.20
CA VAL A 20 -42.77 -27.89 2.46
C VAL A 20 -44.06 -27.07 2.68
N SER A 21 -44.18 -26.39 3.83
CA SER A 21 -45.38 -25.64 4.22
C SER A 21 -45.50 -24.26 3.57
N ASP A 22 -44.37 -23.52 3.44
CA ASP A 22 -44.35 -22.12 3.02
C ASP A 22 -43.31 -21.78 1.96
N SER A 23 -42.57 -22.81 1.48
CA SER A 23 -41.43 -22.65 0.53
C SER A 23 -40.36 -21.68 0.97
N SER A 24 -40.23 -21.36 2.26
CA SER A 24 -39.13 -20.59 2.81
C SER A 24 -37.81 -21.37 2.71
N LEU A 25 -36.71 -20.66 2.53
CA LEU A 25 -35.39 -21.26 2.43
C LEU A 25 -34.94 -21.81 3.80
N ILE A 26 -34.68 -23.13 3.85
CA ILE A 26 -34.09 -23.80 5.04
C ILE A 26 -32.56 -23.67 5.00
N THR A 27 -31.96 -24.14 3.90
CA THR A 27 -30.52 -24.15 3.67
C THR A 27 -30.25 -24.39 2.17
N GLY A 28 -28.97 -24.33 1.74
CA GLY A 28 -28.63 -24.61 0.35
C GLY A 28 -27.16 -24.90 0.17
N GLY A 29 -26.80 -25.35 -1.04
CA GLY A 29 -25.44 -25.63 -1.44
C GLY A 29 -25.31 -25.60 -2.96
N VAL A 30 -24.15 -26.02 -3.47
CA VAL A 30 -23.89 -26.16 -4.91
C VAL A 30 -23.31 -27.56 -5.19
N THR A 31 -23.51 -28.05 -6.41
CA THR A 31 -22.90 -29.30 -6.84
C THR A 31 -21.41 -29.14 -7.11
N ASN A 32 -20.62 -30.19 -6.82
CA ASN A 32 -19.20 -30.27 -7.19
C ASN A 32 -19.04 -30.61 -8.70
N GLU A 33 -17.79 -30.75 -9.17
CA GLU A 33 -17.44 -31.09 -10.56
C GLU A 33 -18.05 -32.46 -11.05
N ASN A 34 -18.43 -33.33 -10.13
CA ASN A 34 -19.09 -34.60 -10.41
C ASN A 34 -20.61 -34.52 -10.29
N GLY A 35 -21.17 -33.32 -10.16
CA GLY A 35 -22.59 -33.10 -9.98
C GLY A 35 -23.16 -33.54 -8.63
N GLN A 36 -22.29 -33.82 -7.63
CA GLN A 36 -22.68 -34.26 -6.30
C GLN A 36 -22.92 -33.10 -5.35
N PHE A 37 -23.88 -33.25 -4.45
CA PHE A 37 -24.12 -32.32 -3.35
C PHE A 37 -24.45 -33.07 -2.06
N VAL A 38 -24.05 -32.48 -0.93
CA VAL A 38 -24.43 -32.92 0.42
C VAL A 38 -24.81 -31.65 1.18
N ILE A 39 -26.05 -31.58 1.65
CA ILE A 39 -26.57 -30.43 2.37
C ILE A 39 -27.10 -30.92 3.73
N PRO A 40 -26.48 -30.54 4.86
CA PRO A 40 -26.97 -30.86 6.20
C PRO A 40 -28.37 -30.27 6.42
N CYS A 41 -29.31 -31.09 6.90
CA CYS A 41 -30.69 -30.68 7.12
C CYS A 41 -31.30 -31.45 8.29
N GLU A 42 -31.96 -30.74 9.23
CA GLU A 42 -32.60 -31.33 10.41
C GLU A 42 -34.06 -31.70 10.21
N VAL A 43 -34.68 -31.29 9.09
CA VAL A 43 -36.08 -31.57 8.80
C VAL A 43 -36.27 -32.93 8.10
N LYS A 44 -37.31 -33.67 8.44
CA LYS A 44 -37.59 -35.01 7.87
C LYS A 44 -38.05 -34.99 6.41
N LYS A 45 -38.50 -33.83 5.87
CA LYS A 45 -38.94 -33.64 4.49
C LYS A 45 -38.72 -32.21 4.05
N ALA A 46 -38.14 -32.01 2.87
CA ALA A 46 -37.85 -30.70 2.28
C ALA A 46 -38.16 -30.72 0.77
N ILE A 47 -38.46 -29.57 0.20
CA ILE A 47 -38.49 -29.37 -1.26
C ILE A 47 -37.04 -29.10 -1.71
N VAL A 48 -36.52 -29.92 -2.60
CA VAL A 48 -35.24 -29.73 -3.26
C VAL A 48 -35.49 -28.93 -4.55
N LYS A 49 -35.01 -27.68 -4.56
CA LYS A 49 -35.05 -26.82 -5.75
C LYS A 49 -33.65 -26.71 -6.33
N VAL A 50 -33.49 -27.15 -7.58
CA VAL A 50 -32.23 -27.12 -8.31
C VAL A 50 -32.30 -26.12 -9.45
N SER A 51 -31.36 -25.20 -9.55
CA SER A 51 -31.26 -24.24 -10.65
C SER A 51 -29.81 -24.14 -11.15
N CYS A 52 -29.68 -24.19 -12.48
CA CYS A 52 -28.41 -23.99 -13.17
C CYS A 52 -28.65 -23.23 -14.48
N VAL A 53 -27.69 -22.42 -14.89
CA VAL A 53 -27.79 -21.67 -16.15
C VAL A 53 -27.77 -22.65 -17.32
N GLY A 54 -28.79 -22.53 -18.20
CA GLY A 54 -28.95 -23.43 -19.35
C GLY A 54 -29.92 -24.56 -19.10
N TYR A 55 -30.45 -24.74 -17.89
CA TYR A 55 -31.36 -25.80 -17.52
C TYR A 55 -32.69 -25.26 -16.95
N LYS A 56 -33.75 -26.00 -17.10
CA LYS A 56 -35.05 -25.72 -16.43
C LYS A 56 -34.87 -25.93 -14.92
N THR A 57 -35.44 -25.04 -14.14
CA THR A 57 -35.43 -25.18 -12.67
C THR A 57 -36.20 -26.43 -12.26
N TYR A 58 -35.56 -27.33 -11.57
CA TYR A 58 -36.18 -28.53 -11.00
C TYR A 58 -36.66 -28.25 -9.58
N CYS A 59 -37.83 -28.77 -9.22
CA CYS A 59 -38.39 -28.57 -7.89
C CYS A 59 -39.23 -29.79 -7.50
N ASN A 60 -38.84 -30.53 -6.47
CA ASN A 60 -39.61 -31.66 -5.97
C ASN A 60 -39.36 -31.90 -4.46
N ALA A 61 -40.31 -32.55 -3.80
CA ALA A 61 -40.22 -32.82 -2.37
C ALA A 61 -39.57 -34.18 -2.09
N TYR A 62 -38.58 -34.21 -1.19
CA TYR A 62 -37.87 -35.41 -0.79
C TYR A 62 -37.88 -35.59 0.72
N ARG A 63 -37.72 -36.84 1.18
CA ARG A 63 -37.35 -37.14 2.57
C ARG A 63 -35.86 -36.99 2.74
N THR A 64 -35.43 -36.60 3.93
CA THR A 64 -34.00 -36.51 4.26
C THR A 64 -33.31 -37.85 4.11
N GLY A 65 -32.17 -37.90 3.42
CA GLY A 65 -31.41 -39.09 3.07
C GLY A 65 -30.83 -38.99 1.66
N GLU A 66 -30.58 -40.10 1.01
CA GLU A 66 -30.12 -40.10 -0.38
C GLU A 66 -31.25 -39.72 -1.34
N VAL A 67 -31.07 -38.62 -2.05
CA VAL A 67 -32.02 -38.10 -3.02
C VAL A 67 -31.90 -38.77 -4.39
N GLY A 68 -30.80 -39.50 -4.62
CA GLY A 68 -30.49 -40.16 -5.90
C GLY A 68 -30.02 -39.20 -6.97
N ALA A 69 -30.23 -39.55 -8.22
CA ALA A 69 -29.88 -38.70 -9.37
C ALA A 69 -31.11 -37.83 -9.78
N ILE A 70 -30.88 -36.55 -9.86
CA ILE A 70 -31.84 -35.55 -10.41
C ILE A 70 -31.37 -35.17 -11.80
N THR A 71 -32.21 -35.38 -12.81
CA THR A 71 -31.92 -34.99 -14.19
C THR A 71 -32.51 -33.60 -14.46
N LEU A 72 -31.70 -32.67 -14.94
CA LEU A 72 -32.13 -31.36 -15.40
C LEU A 72 -32.39 -31.39 -16.92
N GLU A 73 -33.52 -30.85 -17.31
CA GLU A 73 -33.84 -30.66 -18.70
C GLU A 73 -33.23 -29.36 -19.23
N ASP A 74 -32.76 -29.39 -20.49
CA ASP A 74 -32.27 -28.19 -21.15
C ASP A 74 -33.38 -27.13 -21.24
N ALA A 75 -33.07 -25.90 -20.86
CA ALA A 75 -33.97 -24.78 -21.11
C ALA A 75 -33.83 -24.36 -22.57
N THR A 76 -34.78 -24.76 -23.43
CA THR A 76 -34.93 -24.15 -24.74
C THR A 76 -35.41 -22.69 -24.53
N ILE A 77 -34.48 -21.79 -24.33
CA ILE A 77 -34.77 -20.37 -24.24
C ILE A 77 -34.89 -19.84 -25.65
N ASN A 78 -36.11 -19.68 -26.14
CA ASN A 78 -36.42 -18.78 -27.25
C ASN A 78 -36.14 -17.34 -26.73
N LEU A 79 -34.90 -16.91 -26.87
CA LEU A 79 -34.45 -15.55 -26.55
C LEU A 79 -35.07 -14.59 -27.58
N GLN A 80 -36.28 -14.10 -27.33
CA GLN A 80 -36.60 -12.75 -27.77
C GLN A 80 -35.63 -11.82 -27.03
N LYS A 81 -34.67 -11.33 -27.80
CA LYS A 81 -33.50 -10.59 -27.35
C LYS A 81 -33.89 -9.22 -26.81
N VAL A 82 -34.35 -9.13 -25.57
CA VAL A 82 -34.27 -7.88 -24.82
C VAL A 82 -32.90 -7.86 -24.18
N VAL A 83 -31.90 -7.41 -24.95
CA VAL A 83 -30.58 -7.13 -24.43
C VAL A 83 -30.65 -5.80 -23.67
N ILE A 84 -31.07 -5.83 -22.43
CA ILE A 84 -30.73 -4.76 -21.48
C ILE A 84 -29.24 -4.96 -21.16
N LYS A 85 -28.38 -4.42 -22.02
CA LYS A 85 -26.94 -4.23 -21.69
C LYS A 85 -26.85 -3.09 -20.69
N GLY A 86 -27.21 -3.32 -19.44
CA GLY A 86 -26.72 -2.52 -18.33
C GLY A 86 -25.25 -2.82 -18.16
N HIS A 87 -24.38 -2.03 -18.78
CA HIS A 87 -22.95 -2.08 -18.44
C HIS A 87 -22.79 -1.62 -16.99
N ARG A 88 -22.64 -2.56 -16.05
CA ARG A 88 -22.25 -2.20 -14.68
C ARG A 88 -20.92 -1.46 -14.75
N LYS A 89 -20.91 -0.25 -14.21
CA LYS A 89 -19.67 0.52 -14.04
C LYS A 89 -18.75 -0.29 -13.17
N TYR A 90 -17.50 -0.50 -13.59
CA TYR A 90 -16.51 -1.16 -12.75
C TYR A 90 -15.81 -0.18 -11.79
N ILE A 91 -15.95 1.13 -12.02
CA ILE A 91 -15.55 2.20 -11.10
C ILE A 91 -16.83 2.90 -10.64
N SER A 92 -16.99 3.01 -9.34
CA SER A 92 -18.10 3.74 -8.72
C SER A 92 -17.57 4.52 -7.51
N ARG A 93 -18.21 5.63 -7.19
CA ARG A 93 -17.94 6.37 -5.95
C ARG A 93 -19.21 6.38 -5.12
N GLU A 94 -19.11 5.94 -3.88
CA GLU A 94 -20.20 5.95 -2.92
C GLU A 94 -19.64 6.24 -1.52
N ASN A 95 -20.27 7.16 -0.79
CA ASN A 95 -19.85 7.57 0.57
C ASN A 95 -18.38 7.96 0.66
N GLY A 96 -17.86 8.78 -0.27
CA GLY A 96 -16.46 9.18 -0.32
C GLY A 96 -15.46 8.10 -0.72
N LYS A 97 -15.94 6.88 -0.98
CA LYS A 97 -15.09 5.75 -1.35
C LYS A 97 -15.16 5.49 -2.84
N LEU A 98 -14.03 5.51 -3.52
CA LEU A 98 -13.93 5.09 -4.91
C LEU A 98 -13.76 3.58 -4.93
N THR A 99 -14.69 2.86 -5.55
CA THR A 99 -14.71 1.38 -5.57
C THR A 99 -14.48 0.86 -6.99
N LEU A 100 -13.49 -0.03 -7.13
CA LEU A 100 -13.31 -0.87 -8.32
C LEU A 100 -14.02 -2.22 -8.07
N ASP A 101 -15.01 -2.55 -8.87
CA ASP A 101 -15.63 -3.88 -8.88
C ASP A 101 -14.76 -4.82 -9.73
N VAL A 102 -13.92 -5.60 -9.07
CA VAL A 102 -12.95 -6.48 -9.73
C VAL A 102 -13.64 -7.72 -10.29
N GLN A 103 -14.52 -8.36 -9.50
CA GLN A 103 -15.19 -9.61 -9.91
C GLN A 103 -16.07 -9.46 -11.15
N ASN A 104 -16.74 -8.33 -11.30
CA ASN A 104 -17.61 -8.06 -12.43
C ASN A 104 -16.91 -7.26 -13.54
N SER A 105 -15.57 -7.21 -13.52
CA SER A 105 -14.76 -6.52 -14.51
C SER A 105 -13.66 -7.41 -15.09
N ASN A 106 -12.99 -6.93 -16.14
CA ASN A 106 -11.83 -7.60 -16.71
C ASN A 106 -10.62 -7.61 -15.76
N LEU A 107 -10.66 -6.78 -14.71
CA LEU A 107 -9.61 -6.74 -13.67
C LEU A 107 -9.54 -8.05 -12.87
N LYS A 108 -10.61 -8.85 -12.86
CA LYS A 108 -10.60 -10.19 -12.26
C LYS A 108 -9.44 -11.06 -12.75
N ASN A 109 -9.04 -10.89 -13.99
CA ASN A 109 -8.05 -11.75 -14.64
C ASN A 109 -6.71 -11.05 -14.89
N ILE A 110 -6.43 -9.92 -14.22
CA ILE A 110 -5.26 -9.07 -14.52
C ILE A 110 -3.95 -9.60 -13.94
N GLY A 111 -4.01 -10.59 -13.04
CA GLY A 111 -2.84 -11.18 -12.38
C GLY A 111 -2.96 -11.11 -10.86
N LYS A 112 -2.24 -10.21 -10.22
CA LYS A 112 -2.17 -10.04 -8.77
C LYS A 112 -2.97 -8.81 -8.29
N ALA A 113 -3.24 -8.72 -6.99
CA ALA A 113 -3.86 -7.53 -6.40
C ALA A 113 -3.01 -6.28 -6.60
N THR A 114 -1.69 -6.42 -6.63
CA THR A 114 -0.72 -5.37 -6.98
C THR A 114 -0.98 -4.77 -8.36
N ASP A 115 -1.37 -5.58 -9.33
CA ASP A 115 -1.74 -5.08 -10.66
C ASP A 115 -3.10 -4.39 -10.64
N VAL A 116 -4.05 -4.88 -9.83
CA VAL A 116 -5.38 -4.26 -9.69
C VAL A 116 -5.28 -2.86 -9.09
N ILE A 117 -4.44 -2.64 -8.08
CA ILE A 117 -4.25 -1.34 -7.42
C ILE A 117 -3.79 -0.27 -8.42
N LYS A 118 -2.95 -0.62 -9.39
CA LYS A 118 -2.48 0.30 -10.43
C LYS A 118 -3.63 0.88 -11.29
N TYR A 119 -4.84 0.27 -11.24
CA TYR A 119 -6.04 0.75 -11.95
C TYR A 119 -6.95 1.65 -11.11
N ILE A 120 -6.58 1.91 -9.87
CA ILE A 120 -7.27 2.92 -9.08
C ILE A 120 -6.96 4.29 -9.70
N PRO A 121 -7.98 5.06 -10.13
CA PRO A 121 -7.75 6.40 -10.66
C PRO A 121 -6.97 7.29 -9.68
N GLY A 122 -5.93 7.95 -10.18
CA GLY A 122 -5.04 8.77 -9.36
C GLY A 122 -3.99 8.00 -8.56
N MET A 123 -3.86 6.68 -8.81
CA MET A 123 -2.77 5.89 -8.24
C MET A 123 -1.52 6.03 -9.10
N LEU A 124 -0.41 6.32 -8.45
CA LEU A 124 0.95 6.29 -9.00
C LEU A 124 1.67 5.05 -8.50
N TYR A 125 2.57 4.53 -9.31
CA TYR A 125 3.50 3.49 -8.90
C TYR A 125 4.90 3.94 -9.33
N THR A 126 5.71 4.34 -8.36
CA THR A 126 7.03 4.94 -8.59
C THR A 126 8.02 4.34 -7.60
N ASN A 127 9.18 3.90 -8.07
CA ASN A 127 10.25 3.33 -7.23
C ASN A 127 9.77 2.20 -6.30
N GLY A 128 8.90 1.32 -6.82
CA GLY A 128 8.37 0.18 -6.04
C GLY A 128 7.23 0.52 -5.07
N LYS A 129 6.81 1.79 -4.96
CA LYS A 129 5.78 2.26 -4.03
C LYS A 129 4.52 2.71 -4.74
N TYR A 130 3.38 2.50 -4.06
CA TYR A 130 2.09 3.04 -4.47
C TYR A 130 1.87 4.39 -3.81
N GLU A 131 1.44 5.38 -4.56
CA GLU A 131 1.10 6.70 -4.06
C GLU A 131 -0.25 7.15 -4.62
N VAL A 132 -1.10 7.69 -3.76
CA VAL A 132 -2.30 8.41 -4.19
C VAL A 132 -1.90 9.83 -4.54
N PHE A 133 -2.17 10.23 -5.78
CA PHE A 133 -1.80 11.56 -6.28
C PHE A 133 -2.30 12.67 -5.36
N GLY A 134 -1.38 13.49 -4.84
CA GLY A 134 -1.63 14.55 -3.86
C GLY A 134 -1.78 14.12 -2.40
N LYS A 135 -1.86 12.82 -2.10
CA LYS A 135 -2.07 12.31 -0.71
C LYS A 135 -0.88 11.50 -0.17
N GLY A 136 0.02 11.03 -1.06
CA GLY A 136 1.16 10.18 -0.70
C GLY A 136 0.82 8.69 -0.60
N GLU A 137 1.63 7.95 0.13
CA GLU A 137 1.52 6.49 0.25
C GLU A 137 0.25 6.08 1.03
N PRO A 138 -0.63 5.23 0.45
CA PRO A 138 -1.84 4.76 1.12
C PRO A 138 -1.54 3.60 2.06
N VAL A 139 -2.31 3.52 3.12
CA VAL A 139 -2.35 2.31 3.94
C VAL A 139 -3.26 1.28 3.28
N ILE A 140 -2.79 0.04 3.13
CA ILE A 140 -3.52 -1.00 2.41
C ILE A 140 -4.12 -2.01 3.39
N TYR A 141 -5.40 -2.30 3.20
CA TYR A 141 -6.14 -3.32 3.96
C TYR A 141 -6.63 -4.43 3.04
N ILE A 142 -6.53 -5.67 3.45
CA ILE A 142 -7.15 -6.83 2.81
C ILE A 142 -8.16 -7.42 3.79
N ASP A 143 -9.46 -7.37 3.46
CA ASP A 143 -10.57 -7.80 4.33
C ASP A 143 -10.54 -7.21 5.73
N GLY A 144 -10.27 -5.89 5.81
CA GLY A 144 -10.15 -5.14 7.06
C GLY A 144 -8.79 -5.28 7.77
N ARG A 145 -7.84 -6.01 7.18
CA ARG A 145 -6.48 -6.20 7.70
C ARG A 145 -5.50 -5.28 7.01
N LYS A 146 -4.82 -4.46 7.76
CA LYS A 146 -3.75 -3.62 7.25
C LYS A 146 -2.56 -4.49 6.82
N GLN A 147 -1.91 -4.13 5.74
CA GLN A 147 -0.73 -4.79 5.23
C GLN A 147 0.51 -3.98 5.59
N THR A 148 1.45 -4.60 6.31
CA THR A 148 2.71 -3.98 6.73
C THR A 148 3.75 -3.94 5.62
N ASN A 149 3.58 -4.78 4.60
CA ASN A 149 4.42 -4.83 3.41
C ASN A 149 3.60 -5.24 2.19
N THR A 150 4.20 -5.19 1.02
CA THR A 150 3.56 -5.55 -0.24
C THR A 150 3.45 -7.07 -0.47
N SER A 151 4.09 -7.90 0.38
CA SER A 151 4.09 -9.36 0.20
C SER A 151 2.68 -9.97 0.21
N GLY A 152 1.81 -9.52 1.14
CA GLY A 152 0.41 -9.96 1.17
C GLY A 152 -0.39 -9.61 -0.09
N LEU A 153 -0.03 -8.53 -0.77
CA LEU A 153 -0.64 -8.09 -2.03
C LEU A 153 -0.11 -8.89 -3.23
N SER A 154 1.18 -9.14 -3.27
CA SER A 154 1.80 -9.88 -4.36
C SER A 154 1.32 -11.34 -4.39
N LEU A 155 0.99 -11.89 -3.22
CA LEU A 155 0.43 -13.23 -3.05
C LEU A 155 -1.06 -13.34 -3.38
N LEU A 156 -1.80 -12.22 -3.42
CA LEU A 156 -3.24 -12.21 -3.67
C LEU A 156 -3.53 -12.16 -5.17
N SER A 157 -4.08 -13.24 -5.73
CA SER A 157 -4.57 -13.27 -7.12
C SER A 157 -5.75 -12.32 -7.32
N SER A 158 -5.78 -11.60 -8.44
CA SER A 158 -6.92 -10.73 -8.83
C SER A 158 -8.24 -11.51 -8.95
N THR A 159 -8.20 -12.81 -9.24
CA THR A 159 -9.39 -13.68 -9.26
C THR A 159 -10.06 -13.81 -7.91
N ASN A 160 -9.28 -13.67 -6.84
CA ASN A 160 -9.76 -13.73 -5.46
C ASN A 160 -10.14 -12.35 -4.89
N VAL A 161 -9.88 -11.27 -5.63
CA VAL A 161 -10.30 -9.92 -5.25
C VAL A 161 -11.74 -9.68 -5.68
N LYS A 162 -12.63 -9.35 -4.75
CA LYS A 162 -14.02 -8.97 -5.02
C LYS A 162 -14.09 -7.51 -5.47
N SER A 163 -13.51 -6.63 -4.67
CA SER A 163 -13.48 -5.19 -4.93
C SER A 163 -12.29 -4.54 -4.27
N VAL A 164 -11.87 -3.40 -4.79
CA VAL A 164 -10.86 -2.52 -4.18
C VAL A 164 -11.48 -1.16 -3.96
N GLN A 165 -11.36 -0.62 -2.76
CA GLN A 165 -11.86 0.71 -2.40
C GLN A 165 -10.69 1.63 -2.05
N LEU A 166 -10.68 2.81 -2.65
CA LEU A 166 -9.82 3.92 -2.23
C LEU A 166 -10.64 4.87 -1.37
N ILE A 167 -10.13 5.16 -0.17
CA ILE A 167 -10.66 6.14 0.78
C ILE A 167 -9.62 7.23 0.92
N THR A 168 -9.87 8.40 0.39
CA THR A 168 -8.93 9.53 0.37
C THR A 168 -8.97 10.38 1.65
N ASN A 169 -10.05 10.25 2.44
CA ASN A 169 -10.23 10.88 3.75
C ASN A 169 -10.80 9.86 4.74
N PRO A 170 -9.93 9.00 5.35
CA PRO A 170 -10.39 7.97 6.28
C PRO A 170 -10.98 8.58 7.56
N GLY A 171 -11.95 7.87 8.19
CA GLY A 171 -12.62 8.30 9.42
C GLY A 171 -11.76 8.14 10.68
N ALA A 172 -12.31 8.49 11.86
CA ALA A 172 -11.60 8.46 13.14
C ALA A 172 -11.25 7.04 13.64
N GLU A 173 -11.85 6.00 13.07
CA GLU A 173 -11.54 4.59 13.31
C GLU A 173 -10.17 4.15 12.78
N TYR A 174 -9.63 4.87 11.80
CA TYR A 174 -8.26 4.68 11.31
C TYR A 174 -7.28 5.45 12.18
N ASP A 175 -6.04 5.02 12.13
CA ASP A 175 -4.97 5.66 12.90
C ASP A 175 -4.72 7.10 12.46
N ALA A 176 -4.23 7.94 13.39
CA ALA A 176 -4.09 9.37 13.17
C ALA A 176 -3.14 9.74 12.01
N GLU A 177 -2.18 8.88 11.68
CA GLU A 177 -1.21 9.10 10.60
C GLU A 177 -1.74 8.65 9.22
N THR A 178 -2.88 7.95 9.16
CA THR A 178 -3.43 7.40 7.91
C THR A 178 -4.05 8.48 7.04
N ARG A 179 -3.39 8.87 5.95
CA ARG A 179 -3.85 9.92 5.01
C ARG A 179 -4.79 9.40 3.92
N SER A 180 -4.61 8.14 3.51
CA SER A 180 -5.47 7.47 2.55
C SER A 180 -5.45 5.95 2.79
N VAL A 181 -6.52 5.26 2.40
CA VAL A 181 -6.68 3.82 2.61
C VAL A 181 -7.07 3.14 1.30
N ILE A 182 -6.42 2.03 1.00
CA ILE A 182 -6.88 1.06 0.00
C ILE A 182 -7.44 -0.14 0.75
N ASN A 183 -8.74 -0.39 0.62
CA ASN A 183 -9.38 -1.55 1.23
C ASN A 183 -9.73 -2.58 0.17
N ILE A 184 -9.08 -3.74 0.21
CA ILE A 184 -9.32 -4.86 -0.69
C ILE A 184 -10.26 -5.83 -0.01
N THR A 185 -11.40 -6.10 -0.65
CA THR A 185 -12.32 -7.16 -0.24
C THR A 185 -12.13 -8.36 -1.13
N THR A 186 -12.00 -9.56 -0.55
CA THR A 186 -11.81 -10.78 -1.32
C THR A 186 -13.12 -11.57 -1.49
N VAL A 187 -13.12 -12.52 -2.43
CA VAL A 187 -14.23 -13.46 -2.67
C VAL A 187 -14.21 -14.56 -1.60
N HIS A 188 -15.36 -14.92 -1.04
CA HIS A 188 -15.48 -15.99 -0.06
C HIS A 188 -15.90 -17.29 -0.72
N HIS A 189 -15.16 -18.36 -0.51
CA HIS A 189 -15.56 -19.74 -0.81
C HIS A 189 -15.47 -20.58 0.46
N SER A 190 -16.45 -21.40 0.75
CA SER A 190 -16.64 -22.09 2.05
C SER A 190 -16.54 -23.62 1.96
N LEU A 191 -15.65 -24.14 1.13
CA LEU A 191 -15.45 -25.59 1.01
C LEU A 191 -14.25 -26.06 1.81
N ASP A 192 -14.38 -27.19 2.52
CA ASP A 192 -13.26 -27.85 3.19
C ASP A 192 -12.21 -28.33 2.16
N GLY A 193 -10.94 -28.15 2.47
CA GLY A 193 -9.86 -28.66 1.64
C GLY A 193 -8.57 -27.83 1.68
N LEU A 194 -7.66 -28.18 0.77
CA LEU A 194 -6.38 -27.49 0.53
C LEU A 194 -6.48 -26.67 -0.75
N SER A 195 -6.05 -25.44 -0.67
CA SER A 195 -5.91 -24.53 -1.82
C SER A 195 -4.56 -23.82 -1.80
N GLY A 196 -4.15 -23.26 -2.91
CA GLY A 196 -2.92 -22.49 -2.92
C GLY A 196 -2.53 -21.93 -4.28
N ILE A 197 -1.46 -21.15 -4.23
CA ILE A 197 -0.79 -20.54 -5.39
C ILE A 197 0.69 -20.87 -5.30
N VAL A 198 1.27 -21.26 -6.42
CA VAL A 198 2.72 -21.34 -6.62
C VAL A 198 3.06 -20.48 -7.82
N GLY A 199 4.02 -19.59 -7.67
CA GLY A 199 4.41 -18.64 -8.70
C GLY A 199 5.91 -18.44 -8.78
N ALA A 200 6.37 -18.06 -9.98
CA ALA A 200 7.71 -17.59 -10.21
C ALA A 200 7.70 -16.44 -11.21
N GLU A 201 8.56 -15.47 -10.98
CA GLU A 201 8.74 -14.31 -11.84
C GLU A 201 10.24 -14.07 -12.07
N ILE A 202 10.61 -13.77 -13.29
CA ILE A 202 11.95 -13.32 -13.67
C ILE A 202 11.81 -11.95 -14.32
N SER A 203 12.61 -11.01 -13.87
CA SER A 203 12.67 -9.68 -14.44
C SER A 203 14.09 -9.34 -14.91
N LYS A 204 14.20 -8.66 -16.05
CA LYS A 204 15.43 -8.21 -16.63
C LYS A 204 15.40 -6.70 -16.82
N HIS A 205 16.06 -5.99 -15.91
CA HIS A 205 16.49 -4.59 -16.06
C HIS A 205 17.86 -4.58 -16.73
N LYS A 206 18.85 -3.90 -16.19
CA LYS A 206 20.25 -4.09 -16.53
C LYS A 206 20.73 -5.48 -16.11
N ASN A 207 20.33 -5.91 -14.90
CA ASN A 207 20.61 -7.22 -14.30
C ASN A 207 19.34 -8.08 -14.14
N LEU A 208 19.54 -9.40 -13.93
CA LEU A 208 18.46 -10.36 -13.68
C LEU A 208 18.04 -10.36 -12.21
N SER A 209 16.74 -10.31 -11.98
CA SER A 209 16.09 -10.51 -10.69
C SER A 209 15.08 -11.65 -10.78
N ASN A 210 14.81 -12.30 -9.68
CA ASN A 210 13.80 -13.36 -9.59
C ASN A 210 13.02 -13.28 -8.27
N ASN A 211 11.77 -13.77 -8.33
CA ASN A 211 10.86 -13.89 -7.22
C ASN A 211 10.15 -15.23 -7.30
N GLU A 212 10.10 -15.97 -6.20
CA GLU A 212 9.35 -17.23 -6.06
C GLU A 212 8.37 -17.11 -4.90
N GLU A 213 7.16 -17.62 -5.09
CA GLU A 213 6.10 -17.55 -4.09
C GLU A 213 5.34 -18.87 -3.93
N VAL A 214 5.01 -19.20 -2.69
CA VAL A 214 4.12 -20.30 -2.33
C VAL A 214 3.12 -19.79 -1.30
N ASN A 215 1.84 -19.97 -1.57
CA ASN A 215 0.75 -19.64 -0.65
C ASN A 215 -0.17 -20.86 -0.53
N LEU A 216 -0.34 -21.38 0.68
CA LEU A 216 -1.15 -22.55 0.99
C LEU A 216 -2.19 -22.20 2.04
N ASN A 217 -3.42 -22.63 1.82
CA ASN A 217 -4.52 -22.46 2.77
C ASN A 217 -5.22 -23.80 2.98
N ILE A 218 -5.45 -24.15 4.24
CA ILE A 218 -6.19 -25.35 4.66
C ILE A 218 -7.41 -24.87 5.41
N HIS A 219 -8.59 -25.25 4.93
CA HIS A 219 -9.86 -25.06 5.64
C HIS A 219 -10.44 -26.41 6.04
N LYS A 220 -10.79 -26.58 7.32
CA LYS A 220 -11.46 -27.79 7.83
C LYS A 220 -12.44 -27.40 8.94
N GLY A 221 -13.72 -27.35 8.60
CA GLY A 221 -14.76 -26.99 9.55
C GLY A 221 -14.57 -25.61 10.18
N ALA A 222 -14.25 -25.56 11.47
CA ALA A 222 -14.04 -24.31 12.20
C ALA A 222 -12.61 -23.75 12.11
N LEU A 223 -11.68 -24.54 11.55
CA LEU A 223 -10.24 -24.21 11.52
C LEU A 223 -9.81 -23.79 10.12
N ASP A 224 -9.16 -22.61 10.04
CA ASP A 224 -8.41 -22.14 8.87
C ASP A 224 -6.93 -22.03 9.25
N VAL A 225 -6.05 -22.59 8.45
CA VAL A 225 -4.59 -22.44 8.57
C VAL A 225 -4.06 -21.94 7.25
N PHE A 226 -3.18 -20.92 7.30
CA PHE A 226 -2.52 -20.41 6.12
C PHE A 226 -1.02 -20.31 6.32
N LEU A 227 -0.30 -20.54 5.22
CA LEU A 227 1.14 -20.38 5.12
C LEU A 227 1.44 -19.68 3.80
N ALA A 228 2.17 -18.56 3.86
CA ALA A 228 2.74 -17.94 2.69
C ALA A 228 4.25 -17.78 2.88
N TYR A 229 4.99 -18.05 1.83
CA TYR A 229 6.43 -17.84 1.77
C TYR A 229 6.78 -17.20 0.43
N GLN A 230 7.64 -16.18 0.49
CA GLN A 230 8.18 -15.50 -0.68
C GLN A 230 9.70 -15.40 -0.55
N TYR A 231 10.38 -15.67 -1.65
CA TYR A 231 11.79 -15.38 -1.82
C TYR A 231 11.97 -14.34 -2.91
N ASP A 232 12.66 -13.27 -2.60
CA ASP A 232 13.04 -12.23 -3.56
C ASP A 232 14.55 -12.16 -3.67
N ASN A 233 15.05 -12.05 -4.90
CA ASN A 233 16.44 -11.76 -5.21
C ASN A 233 16.46 -10.67 -6.27
N THR A 234 16.44 -9.44 -5.79
CA THR A 234 16.37 -8.23 -6.61
C THR A 234 17.75 -7.65 -6.84
N ARG A 235 18.05 -7.29 -8.07
CA ARG A 235 19.21 -6.50 -8.46
C ARG A 235 18.74 -5.17 -9.00
N SER A 236 19.26 -4.09 -8.42
CA SER A 236 18.98 -2.72 -8.84
C SER A 236 20.26 -2.07 -9.35
N ASP A 237 20.11 -1.18 -10.31
CA ASP A 237 21.18 -0.35 -10.84
C ASP A 237 20.71 1.09 -10.73
N ILE A 238 21.53 1.98 -10.20
CA ILE A 238 21.18 3.38 -9.99
C ILE A 238 22.35 4.23 -10.41
N ARG A 239 22.04 5.34 -11.12
CA ARG A 239 23.00 6.39 -11.44
C ARG A 239 22.52 7.72 -10.90
N TYR A 240 23.41 8.41 -10.22
CA TYR A 240 23.24 9.79 -9.78
C TYR A 240 24.24 10.68 -10.49
N ASP A 241 23.77 11.83 -11.01
CA ASP A 241 24.59 12.96 -11.39
C ASP A 241 24.12 14.16 -10.54
N VAL A 242 25.01 14.73 -9.75
CA VAL A 242 24.71 15.83 -8.81
C VAL A 242 25.60 17.01 -9.14
N ASN A 243 24.98 18.18 -9.16
CA ASN A 243 25.65 19.46 -9.30
C ASN A 243 25.11 20.38 -8.18
N GLN A 244 25.95 20.70 -7.21
CA GLN A 244 25.56 21.44 -6.01
C GLN A 244 26.40 22.69 -5.83
N PHE A 245 25.73 23.79 -5.52
CA PHE A 245 26.35 25.04 -5.11
C PHE A 245 26.00 25.32 -3.65
N ASN A 246 27.00 25.76 -2.89
CA ASN A 246 26.89 26.25 -1.52
C ASN A 246 27.39 27.70 -1.49
N TYR A 247 26.52 28.62 -1.06
CA TYR A 247 26.76 30.07 -1.04
C TYR A 247 26.83 30.65 0.39
N GLU A 248 27.24 29.85 1.39
CA GLU A 248 27.23 30.30 2.81
C GLU A 248 28.17 31.50 3.02
N GLN A 249 29.43 31.39 2.63
CA GLN A 249 30.47 32.44 2.73
C GLN A 249 31.24 32.54 1.43
N ASP A 250 32.07 31.51 1.12
CA ASP A 250 32.67 31.32 -0.19
C ASP A 250 31.71 30.50 -1.07
N THR A 251 31.84 30.61 -2.39
CA THR A 251 31.10 29.73 -3.30
C THR A 251 31.81 28.38 -3.41
N PHE A 252 31.21 27.32 -2.86
CA PHE A 252 31.65 25.97 -3.13
C PHE A 252 30.73 25.35 -4.20
N HIS A 253 31.37 24.76 -5.21
CA HIS A 253 30.67 24.10 -6.30
C HIS A 253 31.13 22.65 -6.36
N GLU A 254 30.21 21.70 -6.10
CA GLU A 254 30.44 20.26 -6.17
C GLU A 254 29.81 19.69 -7.44
N ILE A 255 30.58 18.90 -8.17
CA ILE A 255 30.16 18.08 -9.29
C ILE A 255 30.48 16.64 -8.95
N SER A 256 29.46 15.80 -8.83
CA SER A 256 29.64 14.37 -8.56
C SER A 256 28.79 13.51 -9.48
N ALA A 257 29.32 12.34 -9.81
CA ALA A 257 28.56 11.31 -10.52
C ALA A 257 28.94 9.95 -9.95
N SER A 258 27.93 9.14 -9.70
CA SER A 258 28.09 7.77 -9.23
C SER A 258 27.10 6.83 -9.94
N GLU A 259 27.56 5.62 -10.22
CA GLU A 259 26.72 4.52 -10.65
C GLU A 259 27.06 3.29 -9.83
N TYR A 260 26.06 2.62 -9.30
CA TYR A 260 26.26 1.41 -8.53
C TYR A 260 25.17 0.38 -8.80
N SER A 261 25.54 -0.88 -8.64
CA SER A 261 24.65 -2.03 -8.65
C SER A 261 24.54 -2.60 -7.27
N ASP A 262 23.36 -2.94 -6.85
CA ASP A 262 23.10 -3.61 -5.59
C ASP A 262 22.35 -4.92 -5.74
N ARG A 263 22.29 -5.66 -4.67
CA ARG A 263 21.53 -6.89 -4.57
C ARG A 263 20.85 -6.99 -3.21
N SER A 264 19.54 -7.13 -3.24
CA SER A 264 18.73 -7.47 -2.07
C SER A 264 18.22 -8.90 -2.17
N ARG A 265 18.33 -9.67 -1.10
CA ARG A 265 17.73 -10.99 -0.96
C ARG A 265 16.86 -11.01 0.26
N SER A 266 15.58 -11.30 0.11
CA SER A 266 14.66 -11.43 1.23
C SER A 266 13.95 -12.77 1.26
N HIS A 267 13.63 -13.18 2.48
CA HIS A 267 12.78 -14.32 2.80
C HIS A 267 11.64 -13.83 3.68
N ASP A 268 10.43 -13.84 3.14
CA ASP A 268 9.23 -13.38 3.81
C ASP A 268 8.34 -14.56 4.19
N TYR A 269 7.88 -14.59 5.45
CA TYR A 269 7.06 -15.66 6.01
C TYR A 269 5.77 -15.06 6.57
N ASN A 270 4.63 -15.65 6.26
CA ASN A 270 3.34 -15.28 6.84
C ASN A 270 2.59 -16.58 7.18
N VAL A 271 2.51 -16.88 8.46
CA VAL A 271 1.88 -18.10 8.98
C VAL A 271 0.83 -17.71 10.00
N GLY A 272 -0.35 -18.32 9.90
CA GLY A 272 -1.37 -18.05 10.89
C GLY A 272 -2.51 -19.05 10.86
N MET A 273 -3.40 -18.87 11.83
CA MET A 273 -4.59 -19.69 12.01
C MET A 273 -5.76 -18.87 12.52
N ASN A 274 -6.96 -19.32 12.16
CA ASN A 274 -8.21 -18.83 12.71
C ASN A 274 -9.02 -20.01 13.21
N TYR A 275 -9.72 -19.80 14.32
CA TYR A 275 -10.62 -20.78 14.86
C TYR A 275 -11.97 -20.14 15.19
N ALA A 276 -13.02 -20.57 14.49
CA ALA A 276 -14.39 -20.18 14.79
C ALA A 276 -14.88 -20.99 15.99
N ILE A 277 -14.84 -20.38 17.18
CA ILE A 277 -15.36 -21.00 18.41
C ILE A 277 -16.84 -21.40 18.19
N ASN A 278 -17.57 -20.49 17.55
CA ASN A 278 -18.92 -20.71 17.05
C ASN A 278 -19.21 -19.65 15.96
N LYS A 279 -20.46 -19.62 15.44
CA LYS A 279 -20.87 -18.65 14.38
C LYS A 279 -20.76 -17.17 14.76
N ASN A 280 -20.62 -16.85 16.04
CA ASN A 280 -20.57 -15.48 16.57
C ASN A 280 -19.17 -15.09 17.08
N HIS A 281 -18.28 -16.03 17.35
CA HIS A 281 -17.00 -15.80 18.01
C HIS A 281 -15.86 -16.47 17.27
N THR A 282 -14.83 -15.71 16.92
CA THR A 282 -13.63 -16.17 16.24
C THR A 282 -12.39 -15.65 16.96
N ILE A 283 -11.39 -16.50 17.12
CA ILE A 283 -10.04 -16.13 17.56
C ILE A 283 -9.03 -16.48 16.47
N GLY A 284 -7.91 -15.82 16.47
CA GLY A 284 -6.82 -16.19 15.58
C GLY A 284 -5.49 -15.60 15.99
N GLY A 285 -4.45 -16.12 15.35
CA GLY A 285 -3.10 -15.66 15.53
C GLY A 285 -2.32 -15.70 14.22
N ARG A 286 -1.37 -14.77 14.05
CA ARG A 286 -0.50 -14.65 12.89
C ARG A 286 0.92 -14.34 13.33
N TYR A 287 1.88 -14.97 12.67
CA TYR A 287 3.27 -14.58 12.68
C TYR A 287 3.67 -14.10 11.28
N LEU A 288 4.21 -12.89 11.21
CA LEU A 288 4.82 -12.31 10.01
C LEU A 288 6.31 -12.14 10.29
N GLY A 289 7.17 -12.72 9.46
CA GLY A 289 8.61 -12.61 9.56
C GLY A 289 9.24 -12.22 8.24
N SER A 290 10.30 -11.40 8.28
CA SER A 290 11.14 -11.05 7.14
C SER A 290 12.61 -11.07 7.53
N ILE A 291 13.44 -11.63 6.66
CA ILE A 291 14.91 -11.59 6.78
C ILE A 291 15.44 -11.10 5.45
N SER A 292 16.04 -9.91 5.46
CA SER A 292 16.62 -9.29 4.27
C SER A 292 18.11 -9.10 4.41
N ASN A 293 18.83 -9.30 3.30
CA ASN A 293 20.25 -9.04 3.17
C ASN A 293 20.48 -8.19 1.91
N TYR A 294 20.90 -6.97 2.11
CA TYR A 294 21.32 -6.07 1.05
C TYR A 294 22.84 -6.02 0.95
N LYS A 295 23.37 -5.89 -0.24
CA LYS A 295 24.78 -5.68 -0.52
C LYS A 295 24.96 -4.86 -1.78
N MET A 296 25.75 -3.79 -1.72
CA MET A 296 26.31 -3.12 -2.88
C MET A 296 27.34 -4.04 -3.52
N LEU A 297 27.16 -4.34 -4.82
CA LEU A 297 27.97 -5.32 -5.55
C LEU A 297 29.13 -4.69 -6.28
N ASP A 298 28.86 -3.59 -6.96
CA ASP A 298 29.79 -2.93 -7.85
C ASP A 298 29.45 -1.45 -7.97
N SER A 299 30.49 -0.63 -8.12
CA SER A 299 30.41 0.80 -8.41
C SER A 299 31.39 1.09 -9.55
N PRO A 300 30.93 1.02 -10.82
CA PRO A 300 31.81 1.17 -11.97
C PRO A 300 32.48 2.55 -12.03
N PHE A 301 31.84 3.55 -11.49
CA PHE A 301 32.45 4.84 -11.23
C PHE A 301 31.74 5.58 -10.10
N ASP A 302 32.52 6.33 -9.33
CA ASP A 302 32.05 7.27 -8.32
C ASP A 302 33.14 8.32 -8.19
N TYR A 303 32.87 9.55 -8.61
CA TYR A 303 33.84 10.63 -8.52
C TYR A 303 33.19 11.92 -8.04
N MET A 304 34.00 12.77 -7.42
CA MET A 304 33.60 14.08 -6.96
C MET A 304 34.70 15.11 -7.24
N GLN A 305 34.29 16.28 -7.70
CA GLN A 305 35.13 17.46 -7.83
C GLN A 305 34.50 18.60 -7.04
N THR A 306 35.27 19.27 -6.23
CA THR A 306 34.84 20.45 -5.48
C THR A 306 35.70 21.63 -5.87
N TYR A 307 35.07 22.71 -6.22
CA TYR A 307 35.67 24.00 -6.54
C TYR A 307 35.37 24.98 -5.41
N LYS A 308 36.31 25.87 -5.11
CA LYS A 308 36.11 27.03 -4.22
C LYS A 308 36.35 28.28 -5.03
N ASN A 309 35.33 29.14 -5.17
CA ASN A 309 35.40 30.37 -5.98
C ASN A 309 35.98 30.11 -7.39
N ASP A 310 35.48 29.05 -8.07
CA ASP A 310 35.86 28.55 -9.38
C ASP A 310 37.27 27.92 -9.49
N GLU A 311 38.04 27.85 -8.40
CA GLU A 311 39.32 27.12 -8.38
C GLU A 311 39.12 25.69 -7.88
N LEU A 312 39.71 24.71 -8.56
CA LEU A 312 39.62 23.29 -8.16
C LEU A 312 40.30 23.08 -6.79
N LEU A 313 39.50 22.71 -5.79
CA LEU A 313 39.97 22.45 -4.43
C LEU A 313 40.25 20.97 -4.21
N THR A 314 39.35 20.08 -4.60
CA THR A 314 39.52 18.63 -4.47
C THR A 314 38.98 17.92 -5.72
N SER A 315 39.60 16.78 -6.05
CA SER A 315 39.10 15.85 -7.06
C SER A 315 39.37 14.43 -6.56
N THR A 316 38.33 13.65 -6.35
CA THR A 316 38.44 12.30 -5.77
C THR A 316 37.76 11.24 -6.63
N ASP A 317 38.39 10.05 -6.68
CA ASP A 317 37.70 8.82 -7.03
C ASP A 317 37.22 8.15 -5.74
N ASN A 318 35.96 7.84 -5.68
CA ASN A 318 35.33 7.28 -4.50
C ASN A 318 34.99 5.81 -4.74
N LYS A 319 35.01 5.02 -3.67
CA LYS A 319 34.49 3.66 -3.67
C LYS A 319 33.69 3.43 -2.40
N THR A 320 32.42 3.13 -2.57
CA THR A 320 31.54 2.79 -1.44
C THR A 320 31.25 1.29 -1.45
N GLU A 321 31.47 0.66 -0.33
CA GLU A 321 31.06 -0.72 -0.06
C GLU A 321 30.02 -0.70 1.06
N GLU A 322 28.85 -1.28 0.80
CA GLU A 322 27.73 -1.21 1.72
C GLU A 322 27.06 -2.59 1.86
N SER A 323 26.67 -2.91 3.08
CA SER A 323 25.89 -4.10 3.37
C SER A 323 24.91 -3.86 4.51
N GLU A 324 23.73 -4.43 4.37
CA GLU A 324 22.67 -4.31 5.36
C GLU A 324 22.06 -5.67 5.66
N LYS A 325 21.73 -5.89 6.92
CA LYS A 325 20.98 -7.07 7.38
C LYS A 325 19.81 -6.61 8.20
N GLU A 326 18.63 -6.92 7.71
CA GLU A 326 17.37 -6.60 8.37
C GLU A 326 16.66 -7.87 8.84
N ARG A 327 16.07 -7.82 10.03
CA ARG A 327 15.19 -8.83 10.59
C ARG A 327 13.94 -8.19 11.13
N PHE A 328 12.83 -8.69 10.75
CA PHE A 328 11.52 -8.22 11.17
C PHE A 328 10.66 -9.39 11.67
N HIS A 329 10.01 -9.22 12.81
CA HIS A 329 9.10 -10.19 13.40
C HIS A 329 7.88 -9.46 13.96
N ASN A 330 6.68 -9.89 13.56
CA ASN A 330 5.41 -9.43 14.12
C ASN A 330 4.57 -10.65 14.52
N VAL A 331 4.10 -10.65 15.75
CA VAL A 331 3.09 -11.60 16.24
C VAL A 331 1.82 -10.81 16.51
N ASN A 332 0.73 -11.20 15.87
CA ASN A 332 -0.60 -10.63 16.11
C ASN A 332 -1.55 -11.69 16.63
N LEU A 333 -2.33 -11.36 17.65
CA LEU A 333 -3.44 -12.13 18.18
C LEU A 333 -4.72 -11.30 18.09
N TYR A 334 -5.83 -11.92 17.72
CA TYR A 334 -7.10 -11.21 17.64
C TYR A 334 -8.28 -12.03 18.17
N TYR A 335 -9.33 -11.31 18.56
CA TYR A 335 -10.65 -11.84 18.84
C TYR A 335 -11.72 -10.97 18.17
N ILE A 336 -12.69 -11.60 17.51
CA ILE A 336 -13.90 -10.98 16.98
C ILE A 336 -15.11 -11.70 17.58
N GLY A 337 -15.98 -10.95 18.24
CA GLY A 337 -17.16 -11.49 18.88
C GLY A 337 -18.41 -10.64 18.63
N LYS A 338 -19.48 -11.28 18.18
CA LYS A 338 -20.82 -10.71 18.16
C LYS A 338 -21.43 -10.89 19.55
N LEU A 339 -21.31 -9.86 20.41
CA LEU A 339 -21.75 -9.90 21.80
C LEU A 339 -23.27 -9.92 21.92
N THR A 340 -23.94 -9.17 21.04
CA THR A 340 -25.40 -9.19 20.85
C THR A 340 -25.71 -9.08 19.34
N ASP A 341 -26.99 -9.16 18.96
CA ASP A 341 -27.36 -8.98 17.55
C ASP A 341 -26.94 -7.62 16.97
N ASN A 342 -26.79 -6.62 17.81
CA ASN A 342 -26.47 -5.26 17.42
C ASN A 342 -25.07 -4.78 17.81
N LEU A 343 -24.32 -5.55 18.63
CA LEU A 343 -23.03 -5.14 19.16
C LEU A 343 -21.95 -6.18 18.85
N GLN A 344 -20.92 -5.75 18.15
CA GLN A 344 -19.71 -6.53 17.85
C GLN A 344 -18.51 -5.92 18.59
N LEU A 345 -17.61 -6.78 19.05
CA LEU A 345 -16.32 -6.42 19.64
C LEU A 345 -15.20 -7.01 18.80
N ASN A 346 -14.20 -6.19 18.45
CA ASN A 346 -12.95 -6.60 17.86
C ASN A 346 -11.83 -6.22 18.83
N LEU A 347 -10.94 -7.17 19.14
CA LEU A 347 -9.72 -6.96 19.93
C LEU A 347 -8.53 -7.42 19.11
N ASP A 348 -7.47 -6.63 19.12
CA ASP A 348 -6.19 -6.94 18.49
C ASP A 348 -5.04 -6.65 19.44
N ALA A 349 -4.03 -7.52 19.44
CA ALA A 349 -2.80 -7.38 20.20
C ALA A 349 -1.60 -7.72 19.33
N ASP A 350 -0.62 -6.84 19.27
CA ASP A 350 0.59 -6.99 18.48
C ASP A 350 1.85 -6.88 19.33
N TYR A 351 2.83 -7.70 18.99
CA TYR A 351 4.22 -7.53 19.39
C TYR A 351 5.11 -7.50 18.17
N VAL A 352 5.95 -6.46 18.04
CA VAL A 352 6.86 -6.25 16.93
C VAL A 352 8.28 -6.14 17.41
N TYR A 353 9.20 -6.80 16.70
CA TYR A 353 10.63 -6.65 16.83
C TYR A 353 11.25 -6.45 15.45
N ALA A 354 12.02 -5.37 15.28
CA ALA A 354 12.80 -5.12 14.06
C ALA A 354 14.25 -4.82 14.44
N GLN A 355 15.20 -5.35 13.67
CA GLN A 355 16.63 -5.04 13.80
C GLN A 355 17.21 -4.75 12.43
N LEU A 356 17.94 -3.65 12.32
CA LEU A 356 18.73 -3.25 11.17
C LEU A 356 20.19 -3.18 11.57
N LYS A 357 21.07 -3.86 10.84
CA LYS A 357 22.51 -3.75 10.93
C LYS A 357 23.07 -3.28 9.61
N HIS A 358 23.66 -2.11 9.59
CA HIS A 358 24.22 -1.50 8.41
C HIS A 358 25.74 -1.32 8.60
N LYS A 359 26.50 -1.65 7.56
CA LYS A 359 27.94 -1.42 7.50
C LYS A 359 28.26 -0.73 6.20
N GLN A 360 29.04 0.32 6.28
CA GLN A 360 29.49 1.11 5.15
C GLN A 360 30.99 1.36 5.26
N GLN A 361 31.69 1.25 4.13
CA GLN A 361 33.05 1.71 3.96
C GLN A 361 33.08 2.67 2.77
N VAL A 362 33.56 3.87 2.99
CA VAL A 362 33.77 4.88 1.95
C VAL A 362 35.27 5.09 1.83
N SER A 363 35.82 4.86 0.63
CA SER A 363 37.22 5.14 0.28
C SER A 363 37.25 6.30 -0.69
N GLU A 364 37.93 7.38 -0.34
CA GLU A 364 38.07 8.60 -1.13
C GLU A 364 39.55 8.74 -1.52
N THR A 365 39.85 8.58 -2.81
CA THR A 365 41.24 8.68 -3.32
C THR A 365 41.40 9.97 -4.11
N SER A 366 42.27 10.85 -3.60
CA SER A 366 42.56 12.12 -4.25
C SER A 366 43.25 11.90 -5.62
N ARG A 367 42.76 12.55 -6.65
CA ARG A 367 43.42 12.59 -7.98
C ARG A 367 44.53 13.61 -8.08
N ILE A 368 44.66 14.48 -7.06
CA ILE A 368 45.67 15.55 -7.05
C ILE A 368 47.00 15.02 -6.49
N ASP A 369 46.99 14.33 -5.37
CA ASP A 369 48.15 13.84 -4.63
C ASP A 369 48.17 12.32 -4.43
N ALA A 370 47.17 11.59 -4.91
CA ALA A 370 47.00 10.15 -4.80
C ALA A 370 46.87 9.63 -3.35
N VAL A 371 46.50 10.50 -2.41
CA VAL A 371 46.22 10.11 -1.02
C VAL A 371 44.86 9.49 -0.93
N SER A 372 44.73 8.36 -0.23
CA SER A 372 43.45 7.67 0.02
C SER A 372 43.04 7.82 1.47
N GLU A 373 41.80 8.23 1.68
CA GLU A 373 41.17 8.23 2.99
C GLU A 373 40.07 7.18 3.05
N ILE A 374 39.98 6.45 4.14
CA ILE A 374 38.93 5.44 4.37
C ILE A 374 38.12 5.86 5.59
N THR A 375 36.82 5.62 5.51
CA THR A 375 35.86 5.87 6.59
C THR A 375 34.95 4.64 6.73
N HIS A 376 34.96 4.01 7.92
CA HIS A 376 34.09 2.89 8.24
C HIS A 376 33.00 3.35 9.19
N MET A 377 31.76 3.03 8.81
CA MET A 377 30.57 3.29 9.63
C MET A 377 29.84 1.97 9.91
N GLN A 378 29.46 1.77 11.17
CA GLN A 378 28.64 0.65 11.58
C GLN A 378 27.44 1.16 12.38
N ASN A 379 26.23 0.78 11.94
CA ASN A 379 24.99 1.13 12.61
C ASN A 379 24.23 -0.15 13.02
N ASP A 380 23.80 -0.24 14.29
CA ASP A 380 22.86 -1.26 14.79
C ASP A 380 21.65 -0.55 15.36
N GLN A 381 20.46 -0.78 14.77
CA GLN A 381 19.21 -0.24 15.25
C GLN A 381 18.27 -1.38 15.64
N ARG A 382 17.56 -1.22 16.75
CA ARG A 382 16.59 -2.20 17.28
C ARG A 382 15.33 -1.49 17.71
N ASN A 383 14.21 -1.92 17.16
CA ASN A 383 12.90 -1.40 17.44
C ASN A 383 12.01 -2.47 18.08
N ARG A 384 11.24 -2.09 19.09
CA ARG A 384 10.23 -2.94 19.72
C ARG A 384 8.96 -2.15 19.89
N ALA A 385 7.83 -2.77 19.51
CA ALA A 385 6.52 -2.19 19.78
C ALA A 385 5.60 -3.24 20.38
N THR A 386 4.74 -2.80 21.29
CA THR A 386 3.59 -3.56 21.80
C THR A 386 2.37 -2.67 21.63
N ALA A 387 1.32 -3.20 21.00
CA ALA A 387 0.10 -2.45 20.78
C ALA A 387 -1.14 -3.29 21.08
N LEU A 388 -2.18 -2.62 21.59
CA LEU A 388 -3.49 -3.20 21.91
C LEU A 388 -4.57 -2.28 21.34
N LYS A 389 -5.55 -2.83 20.64
CA LYS A 389 -6.68 -2.08 20.09
C LYS A 389 -7.99 -2.81 20.37
N GLY A 390 -8.98 -2.09 20.85
CA GLY A 390 -10.32 -2.60 21.06
C GLY A 390 -11.35 -1.70 20.38
N VAL A 391 -12.24 -2.30 19.58
CA VAL A 391 -13.27 -1.58 18.82
C VAL A 391 -14.62 -2.22 19.03
N PHE A 392 -15.58 -1.43 19.48
CA PHE A 392 -16.99 -1.77 19.51
C PHE A 392 -17.71 -1.20 18.29
N ALA A 393 -18.48 -2.02 17.62
CA ALA A 393 -19.34 -1.64 16.52
C ALA A 393 -20.81 -1.87 16.92
N TRP A 394 -21.54 -0.79 17.17
CA TRP A 394 -22.91 -0.82 17.64
C TRP A 394 -23.89 -0.35 16.56
N ASN A 395 -24.66 -1.28 16.00
CA ASN A 395 -25.78 -0.98 15.12
C ASN A 395 -27.00 -0.58 15.97
N MET A 396 -27.15 0.72 16.25
CA MET A 396 -28.25 1.27 17.07
C MET A 396 -29.61 0.97 16.44
N ASN A 397 -29.67 1.04 15.11
CA ASN A 397 -30.82 0.65 14.29
C ASN A 397 -30.36 0.42 12.82
N LYS A 398 -31.30 0.19 11.88
CA LYS A 398 -30.97 -0.04 10.45
C LYS A 398 -30.25 1.12 9.76
N ASN A 399 -30.37 2.34 10.31
CA ASN A 399 -29.89 3.57 9.70
C ASN A 399 -28.69 4.18 10.46
N ASN A 400 -28.51 3.83 11.75
CA ASN A 400 -27.54 4.46 12.62
C ASN A 400 -26.57 3.44 13.19
N ARG A 401 -25.29 3.74 13.11
CA ARG A 401 -24.22 2.94 13.67
C ARG A 401 -23.23 3.83 14.42
N LEU A 402 -22.80 3.38 15.58
CA LEU A 402 -21.72 3.97 16.36
C LEU A 402 -20.56 2.98 16.45
N ASP A 403 -19.39 3.36 15.93
CA ASP A 403 -18.14 2.67 16.19
C ASP A 403 -17.34 3.47 17.20
N PHE A 404 -16.88 2.84 18.26
CA PHE A 404 -16.06 3.48 19.30
C PHE A 404 -15.02 2.51 19.83
N GLY A 405 -13.90 3.04 20.28
CA GLY A 405 -12.82 2.19 20.72
C GLY A 405 -11.66 2.93 21.33
N THR A 406 -10.68 2.14 21.75
CA THR A 406 -9.41 2.63 22.30
C THR A 406 -8.26 1.90 21.68
N ASP A 407 -7.11 2.55 21.58
CA ASP A 407 -5.85 1.90 21.33
C ASP A 407 -4.74 2.38 22.30
N PHE A 408 -3.81 1.49 22.54
CA PHE A 408 -2.63 1.70 23.37
C PHE A 408 -1.43 1.19 22.62
N SER A 409 -0.32 1.95 22.58
CA SER A 409 0.94 1.43 22.11
C SER A 409 2.13 1.93 22.95
N LYS A 410 3.15 1.08 22.98
CA LYS A 410 4.44 1.40 23.59
C LYS A 410 5.56 0.98 22.67
N ILE A 411 6.41 1.96 22.31
CA ILE A 411 7.52 1.78 21.38
C ILE A 411 8.84 2.06 22.11
N SER A 412 9.86 1.33 21.73
CA SER A 412 11.23 1.61 22.09
C SER A 412 12.13 1.39 20.88
N SER A 413 12.75 2.46 20.39
CA SER A 413 13.80 2.44 19.38
C SER A 413 15.14 2.69 20.06
N TRP A 414 16.12 1.85 19.81
CA TRP A 414 17.49 1.99 20.25
C TRP A 414 18.42 1.87 19.05
N GLY A 415 19.45 2.68 19.01
CA GLY A 415 20.46 2.59 17.98
C GLY A 415 21.81 3.04 18.46
N MET A 416 22.85 2.54 17.77
CA MET A 416 24.26 2.88 17.99
C MET A 416 24.92 3.06 16.62
N SER A 417 25.71 4.12 16.48
CA SER A 417 26.54 4.42 15.32
C SER A 417 27.98 4.53 15.76
N VAL A 418 28.88 3.85 15.09
CA VAL A 418 30.32 3.83 15.38
C VAL A 418 31.08 4.18 14.12
N ASN A 419 32.07 5.10 14.25
CA ASN A 419 33.05 5.41 13.23
C ASN A 419 34.44 4.96 13.68
N GLU A 420 35.02 3.99 13.01
CA GLU A 420 36.30 3.34 13.43
C GLU A 420 37.49 4.33 13.40
N GLU A 421 37.51 5.32 12.52
CA GLU A 421 38.56 6.31 12.36
C GLU A 421 38.36 7.55 13.26
N GLY A 422 37.24 7.66 13.97
CA GLY A 422 36.93 8.79 14.83
C GLY A 422 36.71 10.14 14.10
N LYS A 423 36.51 10.12 12.79
CA LYS A 423 36.19 11.31 12.00
C LYS A 423 34.80 11.91 12.34
N ILE A 424 33.91 11.04 12.77
CA ILE A 424 32.57 11.33 13.28
C ILE A 424 32.48 10.73 14.68
N ALA A 425 31.91 11.47 15.61
CA ALA A 425 31.75 10.97 16.98
C ALA A 425 30.78 9.78 16.99
N ASP A 426 31.13 8.76 17.77
CA ASP A 426 30.23 7.67 18.05
C ASP A 426 28.97 8.19 18.74
N ASP A 427 27.80 7.60 18.38
CA ASP A 427 26.53 8.00 18.93
C ASP A 427 25.71 6.81 19.41
N GLN A 428 24.94 7.02 20.48
CA GLN A 428 23.98 6.06 21.00
C GLN A 428 22.69 6.76 21.39
N PHE A 429 21.63 6.46 20.70
CA PHE A 429 20.31 7.04 20.95
C PHE A 429 19.29 6.02 21.47
N LYS A 430 18.28 6.52 22.17
CA LYS A 430 17.12 5.74 22.58
C LYS A 430 15.87 6.61 22.61
N ASN A 431 14.89 6.23 21.82
CA ASN A 431 13.58 6.86 21.77
C ASN A 431 12.53 5.93 22.39
N LYS A 432 11.73 6.46 23.31
CA LYS A 432 10.61 5.75 23.93
C LYS A 432 9.36 6.57 23.71
N GLU A 433 8.29 5.91 23.32
CA GLU A 433 6.99 6.54 23.14
C GLU A 433 5.88 5.66 23.71
N THR A 434 4.94 6.28 24.40
CA THR A 434 3.72 5.62 24.91
C THR A 434 2.53 6.44 24.44
N LYS A 435 1.62 5.79 23.70
CA LYS A 435 0.40 6.39 23.14
C LYS A 435 -0.83 5.79 23.80
N TYR A 436 -1.79 6.64 24.13
CA TYR A 436 -3.15 6.31 24.51
C TYR A 436 -4.09 7.04 23.57
N ALA A 437 -5.05 6.33 22.99
CA ALA A 437 -6.03 6.94 22.11
C ALA A 437 -7.44 6.42 22.38
N GLY A 438 -8.42 7.30 22.16
CA GLY A 438 -9.84 6.97 22.18
C GLY A 438 -10.52 7.61 20.97
N PHE A 439 -11.47 6.90 20.37
CA PHE A 439 -12.20 7.42 19.21
C PHE A 439 -13.67 6.99 19.21
N ALA A 440 -14.48 7.79 18.54
CA ALA A 440 -15.86 7.46 18.23
C ALA A 440 -16.22 7.99 16.83
N THR A 441 -16.96 7.20 16.06
CA THR A 441 -17.50 7.57 14.74
C THR A 441 -18.98 7.22 14.68
N PHE A 442 -19.83 8.22 14.58
CA PHE A 442 -21.26 8.06 14.35
C PHE A 442 -21.57 8.11 12.86
N ARG A 443 -22.32 7.12 12.36
CA ARG A 443 -22.76 7.03 10.96
C ARG A 443 -24.28 7.07 10.89
N LEU A 444 -24.79 7.92 10.00
CA LEU A 444 -26.19 8.11 9.71
C LEU A 444 -26.49 7.80 8.23
N SER A 445 -27.57 7.08 7.99
CA SER A 445 -28.10 6.82 6.63
C SER A 445 -29.56 7.22 6.59
N ALA A 446 -29.86 8.35 5.96
CA ALA A 446 -31.21 8.93 5.90
C ALA A 446 -31.63 9.18 4.43
N SER A 447 -32.45 8.29 3.86
CA SER A 447 -32.93 8.40 2.48
C SER A 447 -31.79 8.60 1.47
N LYS A 448 -31.67 9.82 0.90
CA LYS A 448 -30.63 10.18 -0.09
C LYS A 448 -29.34 10.65 0.54
N TRP A 449 -29.34 10.97 1.84
CA TRP A 449 -28.19 11.49 2.57
C TRP A 449 -27.54 10.40 3.40
N LYS A 450 -26.23 10.32 3.33
CA LYS A 450 -25.41 9.50 4.23
C LYS A 450 -24.33 10.37 4.80
N GLY A 451 -24.09 10.24 6.10
CA GLY A 451 -23.09 11.04 6.78
C GLY A 451 -22.34 10.26 7.84
N SER A 452 -21.15 10.72 8.16
CA SER A 452 -20.42 10.29 9.34
C SER A 452 -19.71 11.47 9.98
N ILE A 453 -19.70 11.47 11.31
CA ILE A 453 -18.89 12.37 12.11
C ILE A 453 -18.05 11.54 13.06
N GLY A 454 -16.77 11.81 13.09
CA GLY A 454 -15.79 11.09 13.89
C GLY A 454 -14.93 12.05 14.70
N LEU A 455 -14.53 11.58 15.88
CA LEU A 455 -13.60 12.29 16.75
C LEU A 455 -12.60 11.28 17.30
N ARG A 456 -11.32 11.61 17.22
CA ARG A 456 -10.22 10.85 17.83
C ARG A 456 -9.43 11.78 18.74
N TYR A 457 -9.12 11.31 19.93
CA TYR A 457 -8.19 11.95 20.85
C TYR A 457 -7.00 11.05 21.08
N GLU A 458 -5.78 11.60 20.98
CA GLU A 458 -4.53 10.92 21.28
C GLU A 458 -3.73 11.67 22.34
N TYR A 459 -3.21 10.95 23.31
CA TYR A 459 -2.20 11.43 24.23
C TYR A 459 -0.93 10.60 24.08
N ILE A 460 0.19 11.28 23.85
CA ILE A 460 1.49 10.66 23.63
C ILE A 460 2.50 11.24 24.59
N HIS A 461 3.25 10.35 25.24
CA HIS A 461 4.41 10.67 26.04
C HIS A 461 5.67 10.14 25.34
N ALA A 462 6.56 11.05 24.90
CA ALA A 462 7.79 10.73 24.19
C ALA A 462 9.03 11.18 24.98
N ILE A 463 10.06 10.33 25.00
CA ILE A 463 11.37 10.59 25.64
C ILE A 463 12.46 10.23 24.64
N ASN A 464 13.28 11.21 24.27
CA ASN A 464 14.45 11.04 23.41
C ASN A 464 15.72 11.19 24.25
N THR A 465 16.58 10.18 24.18
CA THR A 465 17.82 10.07 24.95
C THR A 465 18.98 9.94 23.95
N ASP A 466 20.03 10.70 24.18
CA ASP A 466 21.26 10.68 23.41
C ASP A 466 22.44 10.55 24.37
N GLN A 467 23.37 9.63 24.08
CA GLN A 467 24.53 9.29 24.94
C GLN A 467 24.15 9.01 26.41
N GLY A 468 22.97 8.40 26.62
CA GLY A 468 22.44 8.10 27.96
C GLY A 468 21.75 9.27 28.66
N GLU A 469 21.80 10.48 28.12
CA GLU A 469 21.16 11.67 28.67
C GLU A 469 19.81 11.94 28.00
N VAL A 470 18.79 12.32 28.77
CA VAL A 470 17.51 12.76 28.22
C VAL A 470 17.67 14.16 27.58
N LYS A 471 17.59 14.23 26.27
CA LYS A 471 17.70 15.49 25.51
C LYS A 471 16.33 16.14 25.25
N ASN A 472 15.28 15.34 25.09
CA ASN A 472 13.96 15.85 24.86
C ASN A 472 12.90 14.98 25.58
N LYS A 473 11.93 15.62 26.24
CA LYS A 473 10.78 14.99 26.84
C LYS A 473 9.54 15.79 26.47
N THR A 474 8.64 15.19 25.73
CA THR A 474 7.48 15.89 25.15
C THR A 474 6.20 15.12 25.38
N ASN A 475 5.12 15.85 25.64
CA ASN A 475 3.76 15.33 25.67
C ASN A 475 2.96 15.99 24.55
N TYR A 476 2.23 15.20 23.80
CA TYR A 476 1.30 15.65 22.77
C TYR A 476 -0.12 15.29 23.17
N SER A 477 -1.06 16.17 22.88
CA SER A 477 -2.50 15.97 23.10
C SER A 477 -3.22 16.44 21.84
N ASP A 478 -3.69 15.51 21.04
CA ASP A 478 -4.21 15.77 19.71
C ASP A 478 -5.71 15.44 19.65
N LEU A 479 -6.51 16.39 19.17
CA LEU A 479 -7.94 16.20 18.89
C LEU A 479 -8.13 16.24 17.37
N LEU A 480 -8.59 15.14 16.79
CA LEU A 480 -8.61 14.89 15.35
C LEU A 480 -10.05 14.62 14.87
N PRO A 481 -10.79 15.66 14.47
CA PRO A 481 -12.13 15.51 13.91
C PRO A 481 -12.11 15.02 12.47
N SER A 482 -13.19 14.33 12.07
CA SER A 482 -13.49 13.94 10.70
C SER A 482 -14.97 14.06 10.39
N LEU A 483 -15.30 14.40 9.14
CA LEU A 483 -16.66 14.55 8.65
C LEU A 483 -16.73 13.98 7.23
N SER A 484 -17.79 13.24 6.93
CA SER A 484 -18.13 12.84 5.56
C SER A 484 -19.62 13.03 5.34
N LEU A 485 -19.99 13.65 4.24
CA LEU A 485 -21.38 13.88 3.85
C LEU A 485 -21.56 13.53 2.38
N SER A 486 -22.41 12.55 2.11
CA SER A 486 -22.73 12.07 0.76
C SER A 486 -24.19 12.21 0.42
N THR A 487 -24.49 12.54 -0.84
CA THR A 487 -25.85 12.61 -1.34
C THR A 487 -25.94 12.23 -2.81
N MET A 488 -27.16 11.91 -3.27
CA MET A 488 -27.48 11.63 -4.67
C MET A 488 -28.59 12.55 -5.15
N PHE A 489 -28.30 13.37 -6.16
CA PHE A 489 -29.29 14.18 -6.90
C PHE A 489 -29.52 13.57 -8.29
N GLY A 490 -30.55 12.75 -8.42
CA GLY A 490 -30.79 11.99 -9.64
C GLY A 490 -29.63 11.03 -9.94
N ARG A 491 -28.86 11.33 -11.00
CA ARG A 491 -27.66 10.55 -11.40
C ARG A 491 -26.34 11.16 -10.95
N VAL A 492 -26.38 12.31 -10.29
CA VAL A 492 -25.20 13.01 -9.78
C VAL A 492 -24.97 12.61 -8.33
N GLY A 493 -23.87 11.98 -8.04
CA GLY A 493 -23.40 11.73 -6.68
C GLY A 493 -22.47 12.85 -6.24
N MET A 494 -22.63 13.36 -5.02
CA MET A 494 -21.77 14.37 -4.41
C MET A 494 -21.31 13.89 -3.06
N ASN A 495 -20.04 14.17 -2.74
CA ASN A 495 -19.46 13.84 -1.45
C ASN A 495 -18.54 14.97 -0.98
N LEU A 496 -18.71 15.39 0.26
CA LEU A 496 -17.85 16.34 0.95
C LEU A 496 -17.21 15.64 2.14
N ASP A 497 -15.90 15.61 2.16
CA ASP A 497 -15.10 15.03 3.24
C ASP A 497 -14.20 16.09 3.86
N PHE A 498 -14.04 15.99 5.18
CA PHE A 498 -13.03 16.72 5.94
C PHE A 498 -12.35 15.75 6.89
N SER A 499 -11.03 15.84 7.02
CA SER A 499 -10.27 15.08 8.03
C SER A 499 -9.11 15.89 8.59
N SER A 500 -8.88 15.74 9.89
CA SER A 500 -7.67 16.19 10.57
C SER A 500 -6.80 14.99 10.88
N ARG A 501 -5.51 15.08 10.56
CA ARG A 501 -4.51 14.03 10.73
C ARG A 501 -3.24 14.58 11.34
N VAL A 502 -2.45 13.72 11.97
CA VAL A 502 -1.11 14.04 12.43
C VAL A 502 -0.12 13.15 11.67
N SER A 503 1.03 13.69 11.31
CA SER A 503 2.16 12.91 10.79
C SER A 503 3.36 13.20 11.68
N ARG A 504 3.83 12.17 12.37
CA ARG A 504 4.93 12.27 13.32
C ARG A 504 6.25 12.01 12.63
N PRO A 505 7.34 12.65 13.09
CA PRO A 505 8.67 12.31 12.60
C PRO A 505 8.96 10.82 12.77
N SER A 506 9.62 10.22 11.79
CA SER A 506 10.14 8.85 11.95
C SER A 506 11.25 8.82 13.01
N PHE A 507 11.53 7.64 13.58
CA PHE A 507 12.65 7.52 14.53
C PHE A 507 14.00 7.80 13.86
N ARG A 508 14.13 7.58 12.54
CA ARG A 508 15.31 7.99 11.76
C ARG A 508 15.45 9.52 11.72
N GLN A 509 14.34 10.25 11.51
CA GLN A 509 14.36 11.73 11.52
C GLN A 509 14.64 12.30 12.92
N LEU A 510 14.32 11.57 14.00
CA LEU A 510 14.60 11.95 15.39
C LEU A 510 15.96 11.46 15.87
N ASN A 511 16.73 10.76 15.06
CA ASN A 511 18.04 10.25 15.41
C ASN A 511 19.11 11.32 15.16
N ASN A 512 19.89 11.65 16.20
CA ASN A 512 20.94 12.66 16.12
C ASN A 512 22.25 12.14 15.52
N SER A 513 22.35 10.83 15.23
CA SER A 513 23.55 10.22 14.62
C SER A 513 23.83 10.81 13.24
N VAL A 514 25.09 11.10 12.98
CA VAL A 514 25.57 11.61 11.70
C VAL A 514 25.88 10.45 10.77
N SER A 515 25.34 10.48 9.56
CA SER A 515 25.71 9.61 8.44
C SER A 515 26.70 10.33 7.54
N TYR A 516 27.76 9.64 7.15
CA TYR A 516 28.83 10.15 6.29
C TYR A 516 28.57 9.74 4.85
N ASN A 517 28.36 10.70 3.95
CA ASN A 517 28.27 10.43 2.51
C ASN A 517 29.63 10.72 1.83
N ASN A 518 30.24 11.84 2.12
CA ASN A 518 31.59 12.23 1.72
C ASN A 518 32.08 13.39 2.63
N GLN A 519 33.29 13.88 2.40
CA GLN A 519 33.90 14.94 3.22
C GLN A 519 33.11 16.26 3.25
N TYR A 520 32.21 16.55 2.29
CA TYR A 520 31.40 17.76 2.20
C TYR A 520 29.91 17.53 2.51
N HIS A 521 29.48 16.26 2.59
CA HIS A 521 28.09 15.90 2.76
C HIS A 521 27.85 14.96 3.94
N TYR A 522 27.15 15.45 4.94
CA TYR A 522 26.65 14.68 6.07
C TYR A 522 25.13 14.66 6.06
N GLU A 523 24.55 13.65 6.66
CA GLU A 523 23.11 13.58 6.97
C GLU A 523 22.95 13.37 8.48
N GLN A 524 21.92 14.00 9.07
CA GLN A 524 21.63 13.89 10.50
C GLN A 524 20.12 14.04 10.72
N GLY A 525 19.58 13.37 11.72
CA GLY A 525 18.23 13.65 12.17
C GLY A 525 18.17 14.89 13.07
N ASN A 526 16.95 15.20 13.54
CA ASN A 526 16.67 16.35 14.40
C ASN A 526 15.71 15.94 15.52
N ILE A 527 16.22 15.80 16.73
CA ILE A 527 15.46 15.38 17.92
C ILE A 527 14.39 16.41 18.35
N TYR A 528 14.42 17.63 17.80
CA TYR A 528 13.50 18.72 18.12
C TYR A 528 12.35 18.83 17.11
N LEU A 529 12.26 17.93 16.14
CA LEU A 529 11.14 17.90 15.20
C LEU A 529 9.82 17.74 15.93
N LYS A 530 8.84 18.54 15.51
CA LYS A 530 7.46 18.49 15.96
C LYS A 530 6.62 17.67 14.97
N PRO A 531 5.55 17.01 15.42
CA PRO A 531 4.54 16.48 14.52
C PRO A 531 3.98 17.55 13.60
N GLN A 532 3.67 17.20 12.35
CA GLN A 532 2.92 18.05 11.45
C GLN A 532 1.44 17.65 11.43
N TYR A 533 0.56 18.64 11.32
CA TYR A 533 -0.90 18.45 11.31
C TYR A 533 -1.46 18.72 9.93
N VAL A 534 -2.19 17.76 9.38
CA VAL A 534 -2.77 17.82 8.04
C VAL A 534 -4.28 17.99 8.15
N TYR A 535 -4.79 19.09 7.64
CA TYR A 535 -6.23 19.37 7.49
C TYR A 535 -6.58 19.25 6.02
N ASP A 536 -7.46 18.34 5.70
CA ASP A 536 -7.78 17.94 4.33
C ASP A 536 -9.27 18.09 4.08
N THR A 537 -9.66 18.82 3.02
CA THR A 537 -11.04 18.98 2.58
C THR A 537 -11.16 18.58 1.14
N GLU A 538 -12.06 17.63 0.84
CA GLU A 538 -12.26 17.10 -0.50
C GLU A 538 -13.74 17.18 -0.89
N LEU A 539 -14.03 17.75 -2.06
CA LEU A 539 -15.32 17.68 -2.73
C LEU A 539 -15.21 16.76 -3.94
N SER A 540 -16.01 15.70 -3.97
CA SER A 540 -16.09 14.78 -5.11
C SER A 540 -17.46 14.85 -5.76
N VAL A 541 -17.50 14.87 -7.09
CA VAL A 541 -18.72 14.83 -7.90
C VAL A 541 -18.60 13.75 -8.95
N ASN A 542 -19.52 12.79 -8.95
CA ASN A 542 -19.56 11.72 -9.94
C ASN A 542 -20.82 11.78 -10.79
N TYR A 543 -20.66 11.68 -12.11
CA TYR A 543 -21.75 11.61 -13.05
C TYR A 543 -21.42 10.70 -14.23
N SER A 544 -22.20 9.65 -14.43
CA SER A 544 -22.02 8.69 -15.53
C SER A 544 -20.59 8.10 -15.53
N ILE A 545 -19.79 8.38 -16.54
CA ILE A 545 -18.39 7.91 -16.70
C ILE A 545 -17.38 8.90 -16.14
N PHE A 546 -17.82 10.04 -15.61
CA PHE A 546 -16.97 11.11 -15.09
C PHE A 546 -16.94 11.08 -13.58
N ASP A 547 -15.75 11.30 -13.00
CA ASP A 547 -15.51 11.54 -11.59
C ASP A 547 -14.60 12.78 -11.45
N PHE A 548 -15.08 13.80 -10.77
CA PHE A 548 -14.37 15.04 -10.49
C PHE A 548 -14.04 15.11 -9.01
N LYS A 549 -12.86 15.60 -8.68
CA LYS A 549 -12.39 15.84 -7.33
C LYS A 549 -11.75 17.20 -7.23
N LEU A 550 -12.13 17.98 -6.21
CA LEU A 550 -11.43 19.16 -5.74
C LEU A 550 -10.92 18.88 -4.33
N ASP A 551 -9.69 19.27 -4.05
CA ASP A 551 -8.99 18.95 -2.82
C ASP A 551 -8.21 20.16 -2.33
N TYR A 552 -8.40 20.53 -1.07
CA TYR A 552 -7.63 21.57 -0.40
C TYR A 552 -6.97 20.98 0.83
N GLN A 553 -5.67 21.17 0.94
CA GLN A 553 -4.87 20.68 2.04
C GLN A 553 -4.09 21.81 2.70
N TYR A 554 -4.21 21.90 4.03
CA TYR A 554 -3.42 22.76 4.89
C TYR A 554 -2.60 21.90 5.84
N ILE A 555 -1.27 22.09 5.84
CA ILE A 555 -0.34 21.37 6.72
C ILE A 555 0.34 22.37 7.63
N LYS A 556 0.07 22.28 8.92
CA LYS A 556 0.72 23.05 9.96
C LYS A 556 1.98 22.34 10.45
N ASP A 557 3.03 23.10 10.80
CA ASP A 557 4.34 22.59 11.24
C ASP A 557 4.95 21.62 10.21
N TYR A 558 4.88 21.97 8.91
CA TYR A 558 5.28 21.14 7.79
C TYR A 558 6.75 20.70 7.90
N ILE A 559 6.99 19.38 7.91
CA ILE A 559 8.35 18.80 7.95
C ILE A 559 8.94 18.78 6.54
N HIS A 560 10.06 19.45 6.35
CA HIS A 560 10.77 19.48 5.09
C HIS A 560 12.29 19.35 5.29
N PRO A 561 13.05 18.87 4.27
CA PRO A 561 14.51 18.88 4.32
C PRO A 561 15.05 20.30 4.39
N THR A 562 16.11 20.47 5.14
CA THR A 562 16.90 21.71 5.23
C THR A 562 18.39 21.37 5.25
N VAL A 563 19.22 22.38 5.16
CA VAL A 563 20.68 22.24 5.19
C VAL A 563 21.25 23.23 6.20
N VAL A 564 22.26 22.78 6.92
CA VAL A 564 23.04 23.61 7.86
C VAL A 564 24.52 23.45 7.56
N ALA A 565 25.30 24.51 7.75
CA ALA A 565 26.74 24.48 7.63
C ALA A 565 27.39 23.76 8.82
N VAL A 566 28.48 23.05 8.59
CA VAL A 566 29.26 22.38 9.64
C VAL A 566 30.32 23.35 10.18
N SER A 567 30.20 23.72 11.46
CA SER A 567 31.15 24.64 12.11
C SER A 567 32.56 24.15 11.99
N GLY A 568 33.46 25.03 11.54
CA GLY A 568 34.89 24.72 11.38
C GLY A 568 35.26 23.88 10.15
N LYS A 569 34.28 23.56 9.28
CA LYS A 569 34.51 22.81 8.02
C LYS A 569 33.89 23.60 6.83
N PRO A 570 34.63 24.60 6.29
CA PRO A 570 34.08 25.41 5.15
C PRO A 570 33.64 24.53 3.98
N GLY A 571 32.48 24.84 3.39
CA GLY A 571 31.90 24.10 2.28
C GLY A 571 31.15 22.82 2.66
N THR A 572 31.36 22.32 3.90
CA THR A 572 30.69 21.10 4.38
C THR A 572 29.30 21.41 4.91
N VAL A 573 28.33 20.62 4.51
CA VAL A 573 26.92 20.77 4.89
C VAL A 573 26.36 19.51 5.52
N THR A 574 25.42 19.69 6.44
CA THR A 574 24.59 18.62 6.99
C THR A 574 23.16 18.78 6.52
N TRP A 575 22.64 17.79 5.82
CA TRP A 575 21.24 17.67 5.49
C TRP A 575 20.45 17.10 6.67
N MET A 576 19.35 17.77 7.02
CA MET A 576 18.45 17.35 8.10
C MET A 576 17.02 17.75 7.80
N SER A 577 16.06 17.35 8.64
CA SER A 577 14.69 17.81 8.56
C SER A 577 14.43 18.94 9.56
N THR A 578 13.53 19.87 9.21
CA THR A 578 13.03 20.93 10.08
C THR A 578 11.56 21.15 9.88
N ASN A 579 10.91 21.90 10.78
CA ASN A 579 9.52 22.30 10.62
C ASN A 579 9.42 23.72 10.02
N ALA A 580 8.69 23.87 8.91
CA ALA A 580 8.19 25.18 8.46
C ALA A 580 6.82 25.46 9.10
N LYS A 581 6.41 26.74 9.11
CA LYS A 581 5.16 27.15 9.74
C LYS A 581 3.95 26.46 9.13
N ASP A 582 3.81 26.50 7.81
CA ASP A 582 2.71 25.87 7.07
C ASP A 582 3.09 25.56 5.62
N PHE A 583 2.28 24.68 5.02
CA PHE A 583 2.28 24.34 3.60
C PHE A 583 0.82 24.19 3.18
N GLN A 584 0.44 24.75 2.04
CA GLN A 584 -0.91 24.62 1.50
C GLN A 584 -0.84 24.09 0.07
N GLN A 585 -1.88 23.38 -0.35
CA GLN A 585 -2.05 23.04 -1.76
C GLN A 585 -3.53 22.94 -2.14
N LEU A 586 -3.84 23.31 -3.37
CA LEU A 586 -5.12 23.14 -4.01
C LEU A 586 -4.99 22.16 -5.17
N GLY A 587 -5.84 21.16 -5.20
CA GLY A 587 -5.83 20.08 -6.21
C GLY A 587 -7.15 20.00 -6.97
N ALA A 588 -7.07 19.58 -8.23
CA ALA A 588 -8.21 19.19 -9.03
C ALA A 588 -7.88 17.95 -9.86
N GLN A 589 -8.81 17.00 -9.94
CA GLN A 589 -8.66 15.77 -10.72
C GLN A 589 -9.94 15.44 -11.47
N CYS A 590 -9.81 14.95 -12.69
CA CYS A 590 -10.87 14.40 -13.49
C CYS A 590 -10.51 12.98 -13.94
N VAL A 591 -11.44 12.04 -13.78
CA VAL A 591 -11.34 10.67 -14.28
C VAL A 591 -12.46 10.39 -15.24
N VAL A 592 -12.13 9.79 -16.40
CA VAL A 592 -13.10 9.37 -17.42
C VAL A 592 -12.89 7.88 -17.68
N SER A 593 -13.91 7.05 -17.42
CA SER A 593 -13.81 5.59 -17.48
C SER A 593 -14.97 4.94 -18.25
N PRO A 594 -15.01 5.07 -19.58
CA PRO A 594 -16.02 4.42 -20.40
C PRO A 594 -15.76 2.92 -20.55
N VAL A 595 -16.77 2.19 -21.06
CA VAL A 595 -16.66 0.76 -21.38
C VAL A 595 -17.11 0.52 -22.81
N PHE A 596 -16.20 0.01 -23.65
CA PHE A 596 -16.44 -0.31 -25.05
C PHE A 596 -16.28 -1.82 -25.30
N GLY A 597 -17.27 -2.61 -24.93
CA GLY A 597 -17.23 -4.06 -25.08
C GLY A 597 -16.06 -4.70 -24.32
N CYS A 598 -15.04 -5.20 -25.04
CA CYS A 598 -13.83 -5.80 -24.47
C CYS A 598 -12.77 -4.77 -24.06
N TRP A 599 -12.89 -3.52 -24.50
CA TRP A 599 -11.95 -2.43 -24.22
C TRP A 599 -12.46 -1.51 -23.11
N ARG A 600 -11.62 -1.26 -22.13
CA ARG A 600 -11.91 -0.43 -20.95
C ARG A 600 -10.77 0.58 -20.75
N PRO A 601 -10.83 1.74 -21.42
CA PRO A 601 -9.89 2.81 -21.18
C PRO A 601 -10.24 3.56 -19.89
N THR A 602 -9.22 4.08 -19.22
CA THR A 602 -9.35 5.03 -18.12
C THR A 602 -8.38 6.18 -18.35
N LEU A 603 -8.93 7.38 -18.43
CA LEU A 603 -8.16 8.62 -18.51
C LEU A 603 -8.23 9.32 -17.15
N THR A 604 -7.08 9.66 -16.60
CA THR A 604 -6.94 10.47 -15.38
C THR A 604 -6.11 11.70 -15.70
N VAL A 605 -6.65 12.88 -15.39
CA VAL A 605 -5.95 14.16 -15.47
C VAL A 605 -6.06 14.82 -14.11
N GLY A 606 -4.93 15.23 -13.53
CA GLY A 606 -4.88 15.89 -12.24
C GLY A 606 -3.86 17.03 -12.23
N VAL A 607 -4.13 18.04 -11.42
CA VAL A 607 -3.23 19.16 -11.17
C VAL A 607 -3.30 19.54 -9.70
N TYR A 608 -2.13 19.82 -9.10
CA TYR A 608 -2.00 20.41 -7.77
C TYR A 608 -1.18 21.69 -7.86
N LYS A 609 -1.61 22.72 -7.18
CA LYS A 609 -0.87 23.95 -7.00
C LYS A 609 -0.50 24.11 -5.53
N PRO A 610 0.80 23.98 -5.18
CA PRO A 610 1.28 24.27 -3.84
C PRO A 610 1.34 25.78 -3.61
N TYR A 611 1.30 26.19 -2.34
CA TYR A 611 1.54 27.52 -1.82
C TYR A 611 2.49 27.37 -0.65
N PHE A 612 3.77 27.58 -0.91
CA PHE A 612 4.82 27.39 0.07
C PHE A 612 5.99 28.30 -0.21
N THR A 613 6.51 28.95 0.82
CA THR A 613 7.61 29.89 0.73
C THR A 613 8.68 29.55 1.75
N LEU A 614 9.93 29.54 1.31
CA LEU A 614 11.10 29.35 2.17
C LEU A 614 12.13 30.45 1.94
N SER A 615 12.99 30.65 2.93
CA SER A 615 14.18 31.48 2.76
C SER A 615 15.26 30.72 1.97
N TYR A 616 15.84 31.37 0.99
CA TYR A 616 16.98 30.94 0.23
C TYR A 616 17.95 32.12 0.08
N ASN A 617 19.17 31.96 0.57
CA ASN A 617 20.21 32.99 0.51
C ASN A 617 19.75 34.38 1.02
N GLY A 618 18.92 34.39 2.08
CA GLY A 618 18.36 35.60 2.69
C GLY A 618 17.11 36.18 1.98
N GLU A 619 16.74 35.67 0.83
CA GLU A 619 15.55 36.07 0.09
C GLU A 619 14.40 35.05 0.27
N GLN A 620 13.17 35.49 0.05
CA GLN A 620 12.00 34.59 0.04
C GLN A 620 11.84 33.96 -1.34
N LEU A 621 11.78 32.63 -1.39
CA LEU A 621 11.56 31.85 -2.59
C LEU A 621 10.23 31.12 -2.53
N ASP A 622 9.38 31.35 -3.54
CA ASP A 622 8.07 30.71 -3.64
C ASP A 622 8.12 29.38 -4.38
N TYR A 623 7.63 28.34 -3.71
CA TYR A 623 7.42 27.00 -4.29
C TYR A 623 5.94 26.86 -4.67
N ASN A 624 5.50 27.51 -5.75
CA ASN A 624 4.10 27.65 -6.14
C ASN A 624 3.80 27.18 -7.58
N HIS A 625 4.76 26.59 -8.30
CA HIS A 625 4.52 26.07 -9.63
C HIS A 625 3.62 24.82 -9.57
N PRO A 626 2.48 24.83 -10.28
CA PRO A 626 1.62 23.64 -10.34
C PRO A 626 2.37 22.45 -10.91
N TYR A 627 2.06 21.26 -10.38
CA TYR A 627 2.45 19.96 -10.93
C TYR A 627 1.23 19.16 -11.32
N GLY A 628 1.39 18.22 -12.23
CA GLY A 628 0.23 17.50 -12.74
C GLY A 628 0.52 16.05 -13.08
N LEU A 629 -0.58 15.33 -13.31
CA LEU A 629 -0.60 13.94 -13.75
C LEU A 629 -1.51 13.80 -14.97
N PHE A 630 -1.00 13.12 -15.98
CA PHE A 630 -1.78 12.55 -17.07
C PHE A 630 -1.55 11.04 -17.08
N ALA A 631 -2.61 10.24 -16.97
CA ALA A 631 -2.55 8.80 -17.05
C ALA A 631 -3.62 8.27 -18.02
N PHE A 632 -3.19 7.46 -19.00
CA PHE A 632 -4.09 6.80 -19.93
C PHE A 632 -3.84 5.30 -19.87
N GLN A 633 -4.75 4.58 -19.24
CA GLN A 633 -4.65 3.15 -18.97
C GLN A 633 -5.67 2.40 -19.83
N ASN A 634 -5.22 1.31 -20.46
CA ASN A 634 -6.06 0.54 -21.36
C ASN A 634 -6.01 -0.95 -21.04
N VAL A 635 -7.18 -1.56 -20.87
CA VAL A 635 -7.34 -3.00 -20.70
C VAL A 635 -8.22 -3.53 -21.82
N VAL A 636 -7.72 -4.54 -22.53
CA VAL A 636 -8.46 -5.24 -23.60
C VAL A 636 -8.49 -6.73 -23.25
N ALA A 637 -9.69 -7.22 -22.88
CA ALA A 637 -9.90 -8.64 -22.62
C ALA A 637 -10.51 -9.31 -23.85
N LEU A 638 -9.76 -10.18 -24.49
CA LEU A 638 -10.20 -10.93 -25.67
C LEU A 638 -10.79 -12.29 -25.32
N ARG A 639 -11.36 -12.95 -26.31
CA ARG A 639 -11.83 -14.33 -26.20
C ARG A 639 -10.66 -15.28 -25.89
N ASN A 640 -10.97 -16.45 -25.35
CA ASN A 640 -9.98 -17.47 -24.99
C ASN A 640 -8.98 -17.00 -23.94
N ASP A 641 -9.42 -16.16 -22.97
CA ASP A 641 -8.64 -15.76 -21.79
C ASP A 641 -7.30 -15.06 -22.11
N TRP A 642 -7.25 -14.28 -23.18
CA TRP A 642 -6.20 -13.33 -23.46
C TRP A 642 -6.51 -11.97 -22.86
N LEU A 643 -5.52 -11.34 -22.24
CA LEU A 643 -5.60 -10.00 -21.71
C LEU A 643 -4.41 -9.17 -22.22
N PHE A 644 -4.72 -8.00 -22.75
CA PHE A 644 -3.73 -7.02 -23.17
C PHE A 644 -3.88 -5.75 -22.34
N ARG A 645 -2.78 -5.15 -21.99
CA ARG A 645 -2.71 -3.89 -21.28
C ARG A 645 -1.70 -2.97 -21.95
N CYS A 646 -2.02 -1.67 -21.99
CA CYS A 646 -1.17 -0.63 -22.49
C CYS A 646 -1.44 0.64 -21.68
N ASP A 647 -0.43 1.13 -20.96
CA ASP A 647 -0.57 2.26 -20.05
C ASP A 647 0.48 3.31 -20.36
N PHE A 648 0.05 4.55 -20.37
CA PHE A 648 0.90 5.73 -20.47
C PHE A 648 0.70 6.61 -19.24
N PHE A 649 1.80 6.99 -18.58
CA PHE A 649 1.82 7.93 -17.47
C PHE A 649 2.76 9.08 -17.80
N TRP A 650 2.34 10.29 -17.44
CA TRP A 650 3.15 11.49 -17.56
C TRP A 650 2.96 12.36 -16.33
N ASN A 651 4.04 12.51 -15.54
CA ASN A 651 4.13 13.47 -14.47
C ASN A 651 4.62 14.80 -15.07
N ILE A 652 3.83 15.84 -14.92
CA ILE A 652 4.07 17.17 -15.46
C ILE A 652 4.97 17.92 -14.50
N LYS A 653 5.97 18.65 -15.04
CA LYS A 653 6.89 19.49 -14.28
C LYS A 653 6.16 20.37 -13.25
N GLY A 654 6.76 20.57 -12.05
CA GLY A 654 6.26 21.52 -11.03
C GLY A 654 6.93 21.32 -9.68
N HIS A 655 6.39 21.99 -8.66
CA HIS A 655 6.92 21.95 -7.30
C HIS A 655 6.25 20.86 -6.46
N HIS A 656 7.03 19.89 -5.99
CA HIS A 656 6.64 18.90 -5.01
C HIS A 656 7.33 19.24 -3.67
N GLY A 657 6.68 19.99 -2.79
CA GLY A 657 7.34 20.59 -1.63
C GLY A 657 8.49 21.51 -2.07
N ILE A 658 9.71 21.23 -1.59
CA ILE A 658 10.92 21.98 -1.96
C ILE A 658 11.60 21.50 -3.26
N TYR A 659 11.05 20.47 -3.93
CA TYR A 659 11.62 19.92 -5.14
C TYR A 659 10.95 20.55 -6.37
N GLU A 660 11.72 21.22 -7.21
CA GLU A 660 11.31 21.53 -8.57
C GLU A 660 11.64 20.30 -9.44
N GLN A 661 10.63 19.46 -9.67
CA GLN A 661 10.75 18.26 -10.49
C GLN A 661 10.54 18.56 -11.97
N ASN A 662 11.43 18.09 -12.85
CA ASN A 662 11.13 18.02 -14.27
C ASN A 662 10.10 16.92 -14.54
N GLY A 663 9.32 17.11 -15.61
CA GLY A 663 8.36 16.09 -16.01
C GLY A 663 9.06 14.80 -16.47
N TYR A 664 8.43 13.66 -16.21
CA TYR A 664 8.88 12.35 -16.71
C TYR A 664 7.66 11.51 -17.12
N SER A 665 7.89 10.56 -18.00
CA SER A 665 6.81 9.69 -18.50
C SER A 665 7.22 8.22 -18.43
N SER A 666 6.24 7.32 -18.47
CA SER A 666 6.48 5.89 -18.66
C SER A 666 5.40 5.28 -19.56
N PHE A 667 5.80 4.32 -20.36
CA PHE A 667 4.93 3.55 -21.22
C PHE A 667 5.13 2.07 -20.94
N ASN A 668 4.03 1.40 -20.55
CA ASN A 668 4.04 0.02 -20.09
C ASN A 668 3.11 -0.84 -20.95
N MET A 669 3.51 -2.08 -21.23
CA MET A 669 2.70 -3.07 -21.94
C MET A 669 2.65 -4.39 -21.19
N MET A 670 1.56 -5.11 -21.32
CA MET A 670 1.42 -6.46 -20.75
C MET A 670 0.58 -7.33 -21.69
N VAL A 671 1.01 -8.57 -21.84
CA VAL A 671 0.24 -9.65 -22.46
C VAL A 671 0.13 -10.79 -21.47
N GLN A 672 -1.09 -11.27 -21.25
CA GLN A 672 -1.35 -12.37 -20.34
C GLN A 672 -2.23 -13.42 -21.02
N LYS A 673 -1.96 -14.67 -20.71
CA LYS A 673 -2.74 -15.83 -21.12
C LYS A 673 -3.08 -16.69 -19.92
N GLN A 674 -4.36 -17.06 -19.78
CA GLN A 674 -4.78 -18.07 -18.83
C GLN A 674 -5.04 -19.41 -19.54
N LEU A 675 -4.61 -20.49 -18.92
CA LEU A 675 -4.66 -21.86 -19.41
C LEU A 675 -5.24 -22.78 -18.32
N LEU A 676 -5.47 -24.06 -18.64
CA LEU A 676 -5.92 -25.09 -17.69
C LEU A 676 -7.18 -24.65 -16.90
N LYS A 677 -8.22 -24.22 -17.60
CA LYS A 677 -9.45 -23.67 -16.96
C LYS A 677 -9.14 -22.51 -15.98
N LYS A 678 -8.22 -21.61 -16.36
CA LYS A 678 -7.73 -20.44 -15.60
C LYS A 678 -6.89 -20.78 -14.37
N LYS A 679 -6.43 -22.01 -14.21
CA LYS A 679 -5.54 -22.41 -13.13
C LYS A 679 -4.08 -21.97 -13.38
N LEU A 680 -3.64 -21.93 -14.63
CA LEU A 680 -2.30 -21.52 -15.01
C LEU A 680 -2.34 -20.14 -15.70
N THR A 681 -1.59 -19.20 -15.18
CA THR A 681 -1.44 -17.85 -15.75
C THR A 681 0.00 -17.63 -16.20
N ILE A 682 0.18 -17.22 -17.44
CA ILE A 682 1.48 -16.81 -18.00
C ILE A 682 1.36 -15.33 -18.37
N THR A 683 2.33 -14.52 -17.92
CA THR A 683 2.32 -13.07 -18.16
C THR A 683 3.68 -12.63 -18.67
N LEU A 684 3.67 -11.77 -19.70
CA LEU A 684 4.82 -11.03 -20.18
C LEU A 684 4.51 -9.53 -20.06
N LYS A 685 5.40 -8.79 -19.37
CA LYS A 685 5.29 -7.33 -19.21
C LYS A 685 6.54 -6.65 -19.76
N ALA A 686 6.37 -5.45 -20.30
CA ALA A 686 7.44 -4.51 -20.57
C ALA A 686 7.11 -3.21 -19.83
N GLU A 687 7.95 -2.80 -18.91
CA GLU A 687 7.79 -1.57 -18.15
C GLU A 687 8.80 -0.53 -18.62
N ASP A 688 8.39 0.74 -18.65
CA ASP A 688 9.16 1.89 -19.13
C ASP A 688 9.86 1.64 -20.50
N LEU A 689 9.08 1.14 -21.47
CA LEU A 689 9.59 0.67 -22.77
C LEU A 689 10.52 1.68 -23.46
N PHE A 690 10.28 2.97 -23.29
CA PHE A 690 11.04 4.06 -23.92
C PHE A 690 12.16 4.64 -23.03
N ASP A 691 12.41 4.05 -21.82
CA ASP A 691 13.44 4.51 -20.87
C ASP A 691 13.28 6.01 -20.51
N SER A 692 12.05 6.44 -20.28
CA SER A 692 11.68 7.85 -20.14
C SER A 692 11.32 8.26 -18.70
N SER A 693 11.38 7.33 -17.73
CA SER A 693 11.04 7.57 -16.31
C SER A 693 12.25 8.05 -15.48
N LYS A 694 13.11 8.89 -16.05
CA LYS A 694 14.27 9.47 -15.37
C LYS A 694 13.87 10.68 -14.56
N LEU A 695 14.28 10.72 -13.30
CA LEU A 695 13.97 11.80 -12.37
C LEU A 695 15.08 12.86 -12.41
N ASN A 696 14.69 14.11 -12.67
CA ASN A 696 15.57 15.25 -12.53
C ASN A 696 14.89 16.25 -11.60
N ASP A 697 15.57 16.66 -10.56
CA ASP A 697 15.05 17.64 -9.61
C ASP A 697 16.06 18.72 -9.25
N VAL A 698 15.54 19.87 -8.85
CA VAL A 698 16.30 20.99 -8.31
C VAL A 698 15.75 21.30 -6.91
N LYS A 699 16.66 21.39 -5.94
CA LYS A 699 16.34 21.88 -4.60
C LYS A 699 17.08 23.19 -4.35
N ARG A 700 16.38 24.15 -3.74
CA ARG A 700 16.96 25.42 -3.26
C ARG A 700 16.58 25.57 -1.80
N VAL A 701 17.52 25.46 -0.90
CA VAL A 701 17.27 25.51 0.54
C VAL A 701 18.38 26.26 1.23
N ASN A 702 18.04 27.26 2.04
CA ASN A 702 18.95 28.15 2.75
C ASN A 702 19.98 28.79 1.81
N PHE A 703 21.20 28.27 1.77
CA PHE A 703 22.32 28.74 0.94
C PHE A 703 22.78 27.69 -0.07
N VAL A 704 22.00 26.61 -0.28
CA VAL A 704 22.37 25.51 -1.18
C VAL A 704 21.40 25.41 -2.35
N VAL A 705 21.95 25.25 -3.56
CA VAL A 705 21.23 24.80 -4.77
C VAL A 705 21.78 23.45 -5.15
N GLN A 706 20.96 22.43 -5.22
CA GLN A 706 21.32 21.09 -5.70
C GLN A 706 20.48 20.71 -6.92
N ASN A 707 21.16 20.48 -8.05
CA ASN A 707 20.57 19.88 -9.24
C ASN A 707 20.93 18.39 -9.24
N ARG A 708 19.94 17.52 -9.29
CA ARG A 708 20.12 16.07 -9.24
C ARG A 708 19.43 15.40 -10.42
N LYS A 709 20.14 14.50 -11.08
CA LYS A 709 19.59 13.59 -12.09
C LYS A 709 19.71 12.17 -11.56
N VAL A 710 18.63 11.42 -11.60
CA VAL A 710 18.57 10.03 -11.13
C VAL A 710 18.06 9.15 -12.24
N ASN A 711 18.81 8.10 -12.55
CA ASN A 711 18.40 7.05 -13.46
C ASN A 711 18.39 5.72 -12.71
N ASN A 712 17.20 5.19 -12.45
CA ASN A 712 17.00 3.90 -11.77
C ASN A 712 16.97 2.71 -12.75
N PHE A 713 17.27 2.94 -14.04
CA PHE A 713 17.20 1.95 -15.10
C PHE A 713 15.89 1.15 -15.09
N ASN A 714 14.75 1.87 -15.00
CA ASN A 714 13.42 1.28 -14.82
C ASN A 714 12.93 0.46 -16.00
N ARG A 715 13.53 0.60 -17.20
CA ARG A 715 13.18 -0.21 -18.36
C ARG A 715 13.41 -1.69 -18.09
N CYS A 716 12.33 -2.48 -18.14
CA CYS A 716 12.32 -3.85 -17.67
C CYS A 716 11.43 -4.75 -18.53
N ILE A 717 11.86 -6.00 -18.74
CA ILE A 717 11.02 -7.08 -19.25
C ILE A 717 10.83 -8.09 -18.13
N ILE A 718 9.56 -8.46 -17.88
CA ILE A 718 9.15 -9.35 -16.79
C ILE A 718 8.39 -10.52 -17.41
N ALA A 719 8.79 -11.74 -17.09
CA ALA A 719 8.06 -12.95 -17.41
C ALA A 719 7.66 -13.66 -16.12
N SER A 720 6.39 -13.99 -15.98
CA SER A 720 5.89 -14.70 -14.80
C SER A 720 4.97 -15.85 -15.16
N ILE A 721 4.98 -16.87 -14.30
CA ILE A 721 4.10 -18.03 -14.34
C ILE A 721 3.52 -18.25 -12.95
N SER A 722 2.21 -18.46 -12.85
CA SER A 722 1.56 -18.81 -11.59
C SER A 722 0.53 -19.91 -11.80
N TYR A 723 0.50 -20.85 -10.87
CA TYR A 723 -0.47 -21.96 -10.85
C TYR A 723 -1.33 -21.86 -9.59
N ASN A 724 -2.63 -21.70 -9.79
CA ASN A 724 -3.63 -21.61 -8.74
C ASN A 724 -4.43 -22.91 -8.71
N PHE A 725 -4.41 -23.63 -7.61
CA PHE A 725 -5.17 -24.86 -7.40
C PHE A 725 -6.17 -24.65 -6.26
N ASN A 726 -7.42 -25.09 -6.49
CA ASN A 726 -8.51 -25.04 -5.54
C ASN A 726 -8.60 -23.66 -4.87
N SER A 727 -9.35 -22.69 -5.40
CA SER A 727 -9.41 -21.34 -4.83
C SER A 727 -10.23 -21.30 -3.53
N PHE A 728 -9.57 -21.41 -2.40
CA PHE A 728 -10.10 -21.10 -1.08
C PHE A 728 -9.54 -19.78 -0.57
N LYS A 729 -10.10 -19.27 0.50
CA LYS A 729 -9.76 -17.97 1.07
C LYS A 729 -8.98 -18.10 2.36
N ASP A 730 -8.00 -17.24 2.53
CA ASP A 730 -7.47 -16.86 3.83
C ASP A 730 -8.54 -16.09 4.62
N LYS A 731 -8.89 -16.56 5.82
CA LYS A 731 -9.91 -15.98 6.69
C LYS A 731 -9.35 -15.27 7.93
N TYR A 732 -8.07 -14.92 7.94
CA TYR A 732 -7.54 -14.17 9.07
C TYR A 732 -8.28 -12.84 9.22
N ASN A 733 -8.84 -12.55 10.41
CA ASN A 733 -9.71 -11.40 10.65
C ASN A 733 -9.12 -10.37 11.62
N GLY A 734 -7.89 -10.54 12.11
CA GLY A 734 -7.20 -9.54 12.93
C GLY A 734 -6.90 -8.28 12.13
N SER A 735 -7.08 -7.09 12.73
CA SER A 735 -6.90 -5.79 12.06
C SER A 735 -5.49 -5.21 12.21
N GLY A 736 -4.68 -5.77 13.13
CA GLY A 736 -3.39 -5.20 13.52
C GLY A 736 -3.51 -3.94 14.38
N SER A 737 -2.69 -3.81 15.41
CA SER A 737 -2.71 -2.68 16.36
C SER A 737 -1.40 -1.90 16.41
N ALA A 738 -0.30 -2.45 15.86
CA ALA A 738 1.05 -1.87 15.93
C ALA A 738 1.55 -1.23 14.63
N GLU A 739 0.70 -1.00 13.66
CA GLU A 739 1.14 -0.76 12.29
C GLU A 739 1.55 0.68 12.01
N ASP A 740 1.01 1.66 12.76
CA ASP A 740 1.53 3.02 12.71
C ASP A 740 2.95 3.08 13.27
N GLU A 741 3.19 2.30 14.30
CA GLU A 741 4.48 2.17 14.96
C GLU A 741 5.52 1.52 14.04
N ILE A 742 5.12 0.49 13.28
CA ILE A 742 6.00 -0.19 12.30
C ILE A 742 6.42 0.77 11.18
N ASN A 743 5.51 1.58 10.68
CA ASN A 743 5.81 2.53 9.60
C ASN A 743 6.78 3.66 10.00
N ARG A 744 7.06 3.81 11.29
CA ARG A 744 8.00 4.80 11.84
C ARG A 744 9.39 4.23 12.13
N PHE A 745 9.55 2.92 12.01
CA PHE A 745 10.84 2.25 12.16
C PHE A 745 11.76 2.53 10.97
#